data_3231a24332f99331b4eb3afe8291f134
#
_entry.id   3231a24332f99331b4eb3afe8291f134
#
_cell.length_a   1.000
_cell.length_b   1.000
_cell.length_c   1.000
_cell.angle_alpha   90.00
_cell.angle_beta   90.00
_cell.angle_gamma   90.00
#
_symmetry.space_group_name_H-M   'P 1'
#
loop_
_entity.id
_entity.type
_entity.pdbx_description
1 polymer ?
#
loop_
_entity_poly.entity_id
_entity_poly.type
_entity_poly.pdbx_seq_one_letter_code
_entity_poly.pdbx_strand_id
1 'polypeptide(L)'
;MLAIFAIIALVLCAADFRALSPAPSSPAATDTVLADGWRLSSARTVTAGGAAVSAAGYDDSNWVPVRRMPGTVLDILQDAGVYPNLYYGKNLLTEVPQDLYKQDWWYRTTFTAPAGLRTYRLDFPGINYRADIWLNGHRIADSREIVGMYKAHDLDVTGRIIAGARNTLAVKVTPERSIQDVDGVELADSWFDWINWRYLGYQATGTPLGYRATGASPGSGISFVSDRNAGIFKPVRLRAFGAVDIGPSAVNTELPLPDLAHARLTVHSEVRNETDEPVRGVLTATITRPARPTVTVAVPVALGPRERREISLRPSDFDQLTIADPDLWWPHTMGDPALYGLRLDFSQGRTVTASRSLRFGIRTVTAGRDTDGPGAGDDGGDFYLMVNGRDFLVRGATYTPDLLYAYDPDRDAAILRYVKDLGLNMLRLESKIASERLVEMADEMGIPLMYGWMCCNQWERWQQWDAEDRRVAQESLRSQIDMLRPHASVFLWANGSDGRPPDEVLATYRRVLKDAHWQNAVVDTVSAFPRGPDGKPLWDGIRMAGPYSWRPPSYWFSGRYPATRGASAEQGDNEHIPPYASLRMFIPPEKLWPINDTWFFHAGSNQQNSTLTNVRRAIDRRYGVSANAQMFADKAQLAHYESTRAQFESFAAGGWDTHKMTVYWMLNSHWPSFFGHIFDYYLRPGGAYYGAKKGLRPLSVVFDSYATGDRRQGKVTVVNQSPEAKSDLRVRVRVYDLGGRLREDRNADGIDVDAGAAAPALTLAPGPADSPVFFVRCELFDGAGAVLAENVYWQSQRPDDLGPPSNDAAFDTKQVSWADMTALAAMPRAALEVTARPGADGAVSIRMHNPTSRVAFFQRAELLAASGTPETADEILPIEYDDNYITVFPGETAEVNGRVPAGGPVPAWVRVTGHNSAPVLVPVG
;
A
#
# COMPACT_ATOMS: atom_id res chain seq x y z
N MET A 1 -54.75 28.40 -63.53
CA MET A 1 -56.17 27.99 -63.66
C MET A 1 -56.44 27.03 -62.49
N LEU A 2 -57.33 27.53 -61.70
CA LEU A 2 -58.29 26.90 -60.79
C LEU A 2 -57.86 25.73 -59.89
N ALA A 3 -57.86 26.09 -58.66
CA ALA A 3 -58.15 25.46 -57.41
C ALA A 3 -59.41 24.62 -57.34
N ILE A 4 -59.41 23.54 -56.52
CA ILE A 4 -60.63 23.10 -55.81
C ILE A 4 -60.18 22.60 -54.43
N PHE A 5 -60.71 23.24 -53.37
CA PHE A 5 -60.66 22.89 -51.96
C PHE A 5 -61.68 21.76 -51.71
N ALA A 6 -61.25 20.76 -50.92
CA ALA A 6 -62.20 19.88 -50.23
C ALA A 6 -61.97 19.96 -48.73
N ILE A 7 -62.91 20.55 -48.02
CA ILE A 7 -63.05 20.65 -46.58
C ILE A 7 -63.67 19.34 -46.08
N ILE A 8 -62.91 18.63 -45.21
CA ILE A 8 -63.47 17.55 -44.37
C ILE A 8 -63.57 18.08 -42.95
N ALA A 9 -64.74 18.18 -42.43
CA ALA A 9 -65.06 18.54 -41.05
C ALA A 9 -64.73 17.36 -40.15
N LEU A 10 -63.85 17.55 -39.17
CA LEU A 10 -63.58 16.61 -38.09
C LEU A 10 -64.45 16.98 -36.90
N VAL A 11 -65.28 16.05 -36.46
CA VAL A 11 -66.15 16.17 -35.30
C VAL A 11 -65.23 15.96 -34.08
N LEU A 12 -65.02 16.98 -33.23
CA LEU A 12 -64.38 16.92 -31.93
C LEU A 12 -65.29 16.20 -30.94
N CYS A 13 -64.93 14.95 -30.56
CA CYS A 13 -65.38 14.34 -29.34
C CYS A 13 -64.42 14.83 -28.19
N ALA A 14 -64.99 15.72 -27.36
CA ALA A 14 -64.29 16.07 -26.11
C ALA A 14 -64.35 14.87 -25.18
N ALA A 15 -63.24 14.12 -25.08
CA ALA A 15 -63.02 13.18 -24.01
C ALA A 15 -62.33 13.92 -22.86
N ASP A 16 -62.97 13.91 -21.69
CA ASP A 16 -62.44 14.42 -20.43
C ASP A 16 -61.10 13.73 -20.13
N PHE A 17 -59.98 14.40 -20.37
CA PHE A 17 -58.68 14.07 -19.80
C PHE A 17 -58.71 14.46 -18.33
N ARG A 18 -59.18 13.57 -17.44
CA ARG A 18 -58.81 13.62 -16.04
C ARG A 18 -57.31 13.46 -15.98
N ALA A 19 -56.61 14.52 -15.55
CA ALA A 19 -55.22 14.44 -15.20
C ALA A 19 -55.02 13.30 -14.18
N LEU A 20 -54.46 12.17 -14.63
CA LEU A 20 -53.94 11.15 -13.75
C LEU A 20 -52.86 11.83 -12.95
N SER A 21 -53.06 12.00 -11.65
CA SER A 21 -51.97 12.36 -10.71
C SER A 21 -50.78 11.47 -11.01
N PRO A 22 -49.55 11.99 -11.10
CA PRO A 22 -48.37 11.13 -11.27
C PRO A 22 -48.40 10.10 -10.16
N ALA A 23 -48.35 8.82 -10.52
CA ALA A 23 -48.18 7.75 -9.54
C ALA A 23 -46.96 8.12 -8.70
N PRO A 24 -46.99 7.93 -7.37
CA PRO A 24 -45.85 8.20 -6.53
C PRO A 24 -44.64 7.48 -7.11
N SER A 25 -43.57 8.20 -7.41
CA SER A 25 -42.30 7.62 -7.87
C SER A 25 -41.90 6.59 -6.83
N SER A 26 -41.71 5.33 -7.24
CA SER A 26 -41.14 4.33 -6.36
C SER A 26 -39.84 4.90 -5.76
N PRO A 27 -39.61 4.73 -4.44
CA PRO A 27 -38.36 5.23 -3.86
C PRO A 27 -37.18 4.62 -4.58
N ALA A 28 -36.14 5.44 -4.78
CA ALA A 28 -34.89 4.98 -5.39
C ALA A 28 -34.22 3.91 -4.51
N ALA A 29 -33.52 2.98 -5.14
CA ALA A 29 -32.66 2.03 -4.42
C ALA A 29 -31.67 2.78 -3.54
N THR A 30 -31.39 2.25 -2.33
CA THR A 30 -30.45 2.84 -1.36
C THR A 30 -29.36 1.87 -0.98
N ASP A 31 -28.18 2.41 -0.72
CA ASP A 31 -27.04 1.73 -0.13
C ASP A 31 -26.51 2.61 1.00
N THR A 32 -26.66 2.16 2.24
CA THR A 32 -26.38 2.96 3.45
C THR A 32 -25.37 2.23 4.33
N VAL A 33 -24.25 2.88 4.64
CA VAL A 33 -23.28 2.39 5.62
C VAL A 33 -23.85 2.57 7.02
N LEU A 34 -23.86 1.50 7.82
CA LEU A 34 -24.24 1.52 9.23
C LEU A 34 -23.01 1.89 10.06
N ALA A 35 -22.66 3.18 10.09
CA ALA A 35 -21.46 3.67 10.78
C ALA A 35 -21.67 4.01 12.24
N ASP A 36 -22.88 4.42 12.63
CA ASP A 36 -23.16 5.07 13.91
C ASP A 36 -23.90 4.17 14.90
N GLY A 37 -23.85 4.57 16.17
CA GLY A 37 -24.65 3.98 17.22
C GLY A 37 -24.25 2.58 17.67
N TRP A 38 -23.07 2.13 17.27
CA TRP A 38 -22.57 0.83 17.68
C TRP A 38 -22.06 0.82 19.11
N ARG A 39 -22.19 -0.35 19.75
CA ARG A 39 -21.67 -0.64 21.09
C ARG A 39 -21.04 -2.02 21.10
N LEU A 40 -19.99 -2.19 21.92
CA LEU A 40 -19.21 -3.41 22.08
C LEU A 40 -19.31 -3.92 23.52
N SER A 41 -19.45 -5.24 23.69
CA SER A 41 -19.34 -5.89 25.01
C SER A 41 -18.81 -7.31 24.92
N SER A 42 -18.10 -7.75 25.95
CA SER A 42 -17.68 -9.13 26.08
C SER A 42 -18.87 -10.06 26.29
N ALA A 43 -18.92 -11.17 25.60
CA ALA A 43 -19.95 -12.18 25.83
C ALA A 43 -19.86 -12.87 27.21
N ARG A 44 -18.72 -12.75 27.92
CA ARG A 44 -18.59 -13.22 29.30
C ARG A 44 -19.45 -12.40 30.29
N THR A 45 -19.73 -11.12 29.97
CA THR A 45 -20.53 -10.22 30.80
C THR A 45 -21.99 -10.14 30.36
N VAL A 46 -22.30 -10.59 29.16
CA VAL A 46 -23.65 -10.59 28.57
C VAL A 46 -24.25 -11.98 28.66
N THR A 47 -25.12 -12.22 29.65
CA THR A 47 -25.78 -13.51 29.86
C THR A 47 -27.01 -13.73 28.99
N ALA A 48 -27.52 -12.63 28.39
CA ALA A 48 -28.70 -12.68 27.51
C ALA A 48 -28.35 -13.32 26.16
N GLY A 49 -29.27 -14.14 25.63
CA GLY A 49 -29.14 -14.69 24.30
C GLY A 49 -29.40 -13.68 23.19
N GLY A 50 -28.94 -13.98 21.96
CA GLY A 50 -28.99 -13.04 20.84
C GLY A 50 -30.39 -12.48 20.50
N ALA A 51 -31.44 -13.27 20.71
CA ALA A 51 -32.81 -12.78 20.52
C ALA A 51 -33.15 -11.61 21.49
N ALA A 52 -32.74 -11.71 22.76
CA ALA A 52 -32.92 -10.64 23.71
C ALA A 52 -32.01 -9.45 23.42
N VAL A 53 -30.72 -9.69 23.12
CA VAL A 53 -29.74 -8.65 22.80
C VAL A 53 -30.15 -7.84 21.57
N SER A 54 -30.78 -8.45 20.58
CA SER A 54 -31.29 -7.76 19.39
C SER A 54 -32.70 -7.19 19.52
N ALA A 55 -33.32 -7.25 20.71
CA ALA A 55 -34.62 -6.63 20.94
C ALA A 55 -34.47 -5.10 21.14
N ALA A 56 -35.49 -4.34 20.73
CA ALA A 56 -35.47 -2.87 20.82
C ALA A 56 -35.36 -2.32 22.25
N GLY A 57 -35.85 -3.04 23.26
CA GLY A 57 -35.80 -2.63 24.65
C GLY A 57 -34.59 -3.14 25.46
N TYR A 58 -33.61 -3.79 24.82
CA TYR A 58 -32.45 -4.27 25.51
C TYR A 58 -31.57 -3.10 26.00
N ASP A 59 -31.20 -3.11 27.28
CA ASP A 59 -30.34 -2.11 27.89
C ASP A 59 -28.86 -2.44 27.62
N ASP A 60 -28.24 -1.64 26.77
CA ASP A 60 -26.82 -1.69 26.44
C ASP A 60 -26.05 -0.46 26.93
N SER A 61 -26.64 0.30 27.86
CA SER A 61 -26.05 1.56 28.35
C SER A 61 -24.64 1.41 28.96
N ASN A 62 -24.35 0.22 29.51
CA ASN A 62 -23.06 -0.13 30.12
C ASN A 62 -22.05 -0.74 29.13
N TRP A 63 -22.43 -0.88 27.86
CA TRP A 63 -21.51 -1.36 26.82
C TRP A 63 -20.56 -0.24 26.37
N VAL A 64 -19.37 -0.64 25.90
CA VAL A 64 -18.38 0.29 25.36
C VAL A 64 -18.96 0.98 24.11
N PRO A 65 -19.04 2.30 24.07
CA PRO A 65 -19.47 3.01 22.87
C PRO A 65 -18.41 2.91 21.78
N VAL A 66 -18.81 2.52 20.58
CA VAL A 66 -17.95 2.48 19.41
C VAL A 66 -18.03 3.83 18.71
N ARG A 67 -16.92 4.56 18.69
CA ARG A 67 -16.85 5.91 18.10
C ARG A 67 -16.68 5.89 16.60
N ARG A 68 -16.10 4.81 16.09
CA ARG A 68 -15.80 4.64 14.66
C ARG A 68 -16.06 3.19 14.25
N MET A 69 -16.81 3.00 13.16
CA MET A 69 -16.97 1.72 12.49
C MET A 69 -16.44 1.82 11.05
N PRO A 70 -15.86 0.77 10.53
CA PRO A 70 -15.61 -0.54 11.13
C PRO A 70 -14.48 -0.51 12.17
N GLY A 71 -14.39 -1.54 13.02
CA GLY A 71 -13.31 -1.68 14.01
C GLY A 71 -13.20 -3.10 14.58
N THR A 72 -11.98 -3.54 14.84
CA THR A 72 -11.71 -4.76 15.61
C THR A 72 -11.95 -4.53 17.11
N VAL A 73 -11.99 -5.58 17.89
CA VAL A 73 -12.24 -5.48 19.33
C VAL A 73 -11.20 -4.59 20.00
N LEU A 74 -9.92 -4.84 19.77
CA LEU A 74 -8.85 -4.13 20.46
C LEU A 74 -8.72 -2.69 19.96
N ASP A 75 -8.96 -2.41 18.69
CA ASP A 75 -9.04 -1.05 18.15
C ASP A 75 -10.14 -0.24 18.85
N ILE A 76 -11.34 -0.81 18.99
CA ILE A 76 -12.46 -0.15 19.68
C ILE A 76 -12.15 0.08 21.16
N LEU A 77 -11.55 -0.89 21.86
CA LEU A 77 -11.21 -0.76 23.27
C LEU A 77 -10.12 0.31 23.49
N GLN A 78 -9.15 0.42 22.57
CA GLN A 78 -8.15 1.49 22.59
C GLN A 78 -8.80 2.85 22.34
N ASP A 79 -9.61 3.00 21.31
CA ASP A 79 -10.28 4.25 20.95
C ASP A 79 -11.23 4.74 22.07
N ALA A 80 -11.88 3.80 22.75
CA ALA A 80 -12.72 4.07 23.91
C ALA A 80 -11.95 4.41 25.19
N GLY A 81 -10.62 4.27 25.19
CA GLY A 81 -9.76 4.55 26.36
C GLY A 81 -9.75 3.46 27.43
N VAL A 82 -10.22 2.24 27.11
CA VAL A 82 -10.14 1.08 28.00
C VAL A 82 -8.67 0.65 28.15
N TYR A 83 -7.93 0.66 27.05
CA TYR A 83 -6.50 0.38 26.99
C TYR A 83 -5.80 1.54 26.25
N PRO A 84 -5.50 2.65 26.92
CA PRO A 84 -4.87 3.78 26.27
C PRO A 84 -3.39 3.53 25.96
N ASN A 85 -2.89 4.19 24.92
CA ASN A 85 -1.47 4.20 24.55
C ASN A 85 -0.85 2.81 24.36
N LEU A 86 -1.56 1.92 23.65
CA LEU A 86 -1.10 0.54 23.45
C LEU A 86 0.28 0.46 22.78
N TYR A 87 0.60 1.41 21.93
CA TYR A 87 1.87 1.44 21.20
C TYR A 87 3.03 2.09 21.97
N TYR A 88 2.81 2.52 23.21
CA TYR A 88 3.87 3.09 24.05
C TYR A 88 4.55 2.04 24.90
N GLY A 89 5.88 2.02 24.87
CA GLY A 89 6.67 1.07 25.65
C GLY A 89 6.32 -0.37 25.31
N LYS A 90 5.88 -1.12 26.30
CA LYS A 90 5.43 -2.52 26.16
C LYS A 90 3.95 -2.69 26.54
N ASN A 91 3.15 -1.59 26.50
CA ASN A 91 1.75 -1.61 26.96
C ASN A 91 0.91 -2.67 26.24
N LEU A 92 1.12 -2.88 24.96
CA LEU A 92 0.43 -3.91 24.19
C LEU A 92 0.61 -5.33 24.80
N LEU A 93 1.72 -5.54 25.51
CA LEU A 93 2.00 -6.80 26.22
C LEU A 93 1.53 -6.76 27.68
N THR A 94 1.71 -5.61 28.37
CA THR A 94 1.56 -5.53 29.84
C THR A 94 0.20 -5.05 30.31
N GLU A 95 -0.50 -4.24 29.50
CA GLU A 95 -1.76 -3.61 29.87
C GLU A 95 -3.00 -4.35 29.36
N VAL A 96 -2.83 -5.27 28.39
CA VAL A 96 -3.93 -5.98 27.76
C VAL A 96 -3.95 -7.44 28.19
N PRO A 97 -5.10 -8.00 28.61
CA PRO A 97 -5.23 -9.44 28.80
C PRO A 97 -4.89 -10.20 27.53
N GLN A 98 -3.96 -11.17 27.62
CA GLN A 98 -3.43 -11.89 26.45
C GLN A 98 -4.36 -12.98 25.92
N ASP A 99 -5.57 -13.10 26.46
CA ASP A 99 -6.55 -14.11 26.13
C ASP A 99 -7.89 -13.55 25.63
N LEU A 100 -7.91 -12.31 25.09
CA LEU A 100 -9.13 -11.69 24.54
C LEU A 100 -9.74 -12.54 23.42
N TYR A 101 -8.91 -13.26 22.65
CA TYR A 101 -9.37 -14.20 21.62
C TYR A 101 -10.10 -15.44 22.18
N LYS A 102 -10.03 -15.71 23.48
CA LYS A 102 -10.70 -16.86 24.11
C LYS A 102 -12.16 -16.60 24.49
N GLN A 103 -12.73 -15.49 24.02
CA GLN A 103 -14.11 -15.13 24.29
C GLN A 103 -14.78 -14.52 23.06
N ASP A 104 -16.11 -14.68 22.98
CA ASP A 104 -16.93 -14.02 21.97
C ASP A 104 -17.17 -12.55 22.34
N TRP A 105 -17.49 -11.74 21.32
CA TRP A 105 -17.73 -10.32 21.49
C TRP A 105 -19.04 -9.90 20.82
N TRP A 106 -19.85 -9.14 21.53
CA TRP A 106 -21.08 -8.57 21.02
C TRP A 106 -20.86 -7.18 20.43
N TYR A 107 -21.29 -7.01 19.18
CA TYR A 107 -21.49 -5.74 18.51
C TYR A 107 -23.00 -5.48 18.41
N ARG A 108 -23.48 -4.30 18.77
CA ARG A 108 -24.89 -3.96 18.72
C ARG A 108 -25.08 -2.55 18.19
N THR A 109 -26.09 -2.36 17.29
CA THR A 109 -26.50 -1.04 16.84
C THR A 109 -27.99 -0.99 16.57
N THR A 110 -28.50 0.23 16.46
CA THR A 110 -29.87 0.49 15.99
C THR A 110 -29.82 1.47 14.83
N PHE A 111 -30.64 1.21 13.83
CA PHE A 111 -30.71 2.02 12.61
C PHE A 111 -32.15 2.12 12.11
N THR A 112 -32.47 3.13 11.28
CA THR A 112 -33.75 3.26 10.58
C THR A 112 -33.62 2.73 9.17
N ALA A 113 -34.44 1.77 8.81
CA ALA A 113 -34.51 1.26 7.43
C ALA A 113 -35.35 2.17 6.55
N PRO A 114 -35.01 2.38 5.27
CA PRO A 114 -35.82 3.14 4.33
C PRO A 114 -37.22 2.48 4.15
N ALA A 115 -38.23 3.29 3.88
CA ALA A 115 -39.60 2.80 3.62
C ALA A 115 -39.84 2.62 2.11
N GLY A 116 -40.84 1.80 1.77
CA GLY A 116 -41.39 1.72 0.40
C GLY A 116 -40.55 0.91 -0.59
N LEU A 117 -39.50 0.23 -0.14
CA LEU A 117 -38.69 -0.70 -0.93
C LEU A 117 -39.14 -2.15 -0.67
N ARG A 118 -38.84 -3.04 -1.61
CA ARG A 118 -39.34 -4.42 -1.57
C ARG A 118 -38.36 -5.40 -0.95
N THR A 119 -37.08 -5.20 -1.20
CA THR A 119 -36.02 -6.10 -0.79
C THR A 119 -35.00 -5.35 0.07
N TYR A 120 -34.52 -6.01 1.14
CA TYR A 120 -33.52 -5.46 2.06
C TYR A 120 -32.44 -6.50 2.29
N ARG A 121 -31.18 -6.09 2.17
CA ARG A 121 -30.04 -6.93 2.40
C ARG A 121 -29.04 -6.25 3.34
N LEU A 122 -28.48 -7.05 4.27
CA LEU A 122 -27.35 -6.63 5.09
C LEU A 122 -26.07 -7.24 4.52
N ASP A 123 -25.13 -6.40 4.17
CA ASP A 123 -23.85 -6.75 3.60
C ASP A 123 -22.73 -6.55 4.61
N PHE A 124 -21.98 -7.64 4.87
CA PHE A 124 -20.80 -7.68 5.74
C PHE A 124 -19.59 -8.08 4.91
N PRO A 125 -18.82 -7.14 4.36
CA PRO A 125 -17.68 -7.42 3.51
C PRO A 125 -16.48 -8.05 4.25
N GLY A 126 -16.45 -7.97 5.58
CA GLY A 126 -15.39 -8.56 6.39
C GLY A 126 -15.72 -8.65 7.87
N ILE A 127 -15.81 -9.88 8.37
CA ILE A 127 -15.89 -10.21 9.79
C ILE A 127 -14.76 -11.18 10.12
N ASN A 128 -13.96 -10.88 11.11
CA ASN A 128 -12.90 -11.76 11.60
C ASN A 128 -13.28 -12.30 12.98
N TYR A 129 -13.61 -13.58 13.15
CA TYR A 129 -13.50 -14.65 12.15
C TYR A 129 -14.85 -15.29 11.83
N ARG A 130 -15.70 -15.58 12.86
CA ARG A 130 -17.04 -16.15 12.75
C ARG A 130 -18.06 -15.25 13.40
N ALA A 131 -19.33 -15.35 13.01
CA ALA A 131 -20.38 -14.63 13.71
C ALA A 131 -21.70 -15.34 13.69
N ASP A 132 -22.46 -15.15 14.78
CA ASP A 132 -23.91 -15.32 14.80
C ASP A 132 -24.56 -13.92 14.72
N ILE A 133 -25.58 -13.76 13.90
CA ILE A 133 -26.19 -12.45 13.60
C ILE A 133 -27.69 -12.49 13.87
N TRP A 134 -28.21 -11.48 14.59
CA TRP A 134 -29.63 -11.32 14.91
C TRP A 134 -30.13 -9.94 14.47
N LEU A 135 -31.37 -9.93 14.00
CA LEU A 135 -32.10 -8.70 13.65
C LEU A 135 -33.49 -8.74 14.30
N ASN A 136 -33.83 -7.74 15.10
CA ASN A 136 -35.16 -7.59 15.72
C ASN A 136 -35.66 -8.85 16.47
N GLY A 137 -34.78 -9.46 17.27
CA GLY A 137 -35.08 -10.69 18.03
C GLY A 137 -34.94 -11.99 17.27
N HIS A 138 -34.64 -11.97 15.98
CA HIS A 138 -34.55 -13.18 15.13
C HIS A 138 -33.11 -13.41 14.68
N ARG A 139 -32.63 -14.65 14.77
CA ARG A 139 -31.36 -15.05 14.20
C ARG A 139 -31.50 -15.11 12.68
N ILE A 140 -30.62 -14.39 11.96
CA ILE A 140 -30.62 -14.31 10.50
C ILE A 140 -29.46 -15.08 9.86
N ALA A 141 -28.38 -15.34 10.62
CA ALA A 141 -27.27 -16.18 10.19
C ALA A 141 -26.55 -16.77 11.41
N ASP A 142 -25.84 -17.88 11.23
CA ASP A 142 -25.04 -18.49 12.29
C ASP A 142 -23.56 -18.64 11.91
N SER A 143 -22.73 -18.99 12.90
CA SER A 143 -21.27 -19.09 12.78
C SER A 143 -20.75 -20.22 11.88
N ARG A 144 -21.61 -21.10 11.36
CA ARG A 144 -21.27 -22.08 10.32
C ARG A 144 -21.38 -21.47 8.93
N GLU A 145 -22.26 -20.49 8.78
CA GLU A 145 -22.47 -19.72 7.55
C GLU A 145 -21.52 -18.52 7.48
N ILE A 146 -21.42 -17.78 8.59
CA ILE A 146 -20.55 -16.60 8.70
C ILE A 146 -19.20 -17.05 9.23
N VAL A 147 -18.27 -17.30 8.30
CA VAL A 147 -16.91 -17.76 8.59
C VAL A 147 -15.94 -17.32 7.48
N GLY A 148 -14.77 -16.85 7.88
CA GLY A 148 -13.70 -16.45 6.96
C GLY A 148 -13.51 -14.94 6.90
N MET A 149 -12.31 -14.46 7.27
CA MET A 149 -11.97 -13.03 7.37
C MET A 149 -12.22 -12.26 6.06
N TYR A 150 -11.90 -12.85 4.92
CA TYR A 150 -11.95 -12.18 3.61
C TYR A 150 -13.16 -12.58 2.75
N LYS A 151 -14.12 -13.24 3.35
CA LYS A 151 -15.39 -13.59 2.72
C LYS A 151 -16.40 -12.48 2.97
N ALA A 152 -17.05 -12.00 1.93
CA ALA A 152 -18.22 -11.13 2.03
C ALA A 152 -19.50 -11.94 2.27
N HIS A 153 -20.34 -11.45 3.17
CA HIS A 153 -21.62 -12.08 3.52
C HIS A 153 -22.75 -11.10 3.19
N ASP A 154 -23.65 -11.51 2.30
CA ASP A 154 -24.79 -10.73 1.82
C ASP A 154 -26.08 -11.44 2.23
N LEU A 155 -26.74 -10.92 3.28
CA LEU A 155 -27.86 -11.56 3.97
C LEU A 155 -29.21 -10.97 3.59
N ASP A 156 -30.16 -11.79 3.13
CA ASP A 156 -31.55 -11.36 2.92
C ASP A 156 -32.24 -11.17 4.28
N VAL A 157 -32.63 -9.93 4.56
CA VAL A 157 -33.33 -9.53 5.76
C VAL A 157 -34.76 -9.02 5.51
N THR A 158 -35.26 -9.17 4.30
CA THR A 158 -36.56 -8.65 3.85
C THR A 158 -37.70 -9.07 4.79
N GLY A 159 -37.70 -10.31 5.24
CA GLY A 159 -38.73 -10.84 6.15
C GLY A 159 -38.57 -10.48 7.62
N ARG A 160 -37.47 -9.75 7.98
CA ARG A 160 -37.11 -9.44 9.37
C ARG A 160 -36.91 -7.95 9.63
N ILE A 161 -36.73 -7.16 8.57
CA ILE A 161 -36.61 -5.70 8.64
C ILE A 161 -37.96 -5.05 8.90
N ILE A 162 -37.98 -3.97 9.69
CA ILE A 162 -39.15 -3.10 9.89
C ILE A 162 -38.90 -1.86 9.03
N ALA A 163 -39.49 -1.88 7.83
CA ALA A 163 -39.34 -0.80 6.86
C ALA A 163 -39.89 0.53 7.39
N GLY A 164 -39.18 1.62 7.20
CA GLY A 164 -39.57 2.96 7.68
C GLY A 164 -39.45 3.16 9.20
N ALA A 165 -38.92 2.19 9.92
CA ALA A 165 -38.84 2.23 11.39
C ALA A 165 -37.45 1.81 11.90
N ARG A 166 -37.31 1.94 13.23
CA ARG A 166 -36.06 1.56 13.92
C ARG A 166 -35.93 0.05 13.99
N ASN A 167 -34.75 -0.44 13.65
CA ASN A 167 -34.34 -1.84 13.71
C ASN A 167 -33.15 -1.98 14.65
N THR A 168 -32.99 -3.18 15.23
CA THR A 168 -31.89 -3.51 16.13
C THR A 168 -31.10 -4.68 15.58
N LEU A 169 -29.83 -4.47 15.31
CA LEU A 169 -28.87 -5.47 14.84
C LEU A 169 -27.94 -5.85 15.99
N ALA A 170 -27.73 -7.15 16.19
CA ALA A 170 -26.74 -7.68 17.11
C ALA A 170 -25.90 -8.75 16.40
N VAL A 171 -24.59 -8.63 16.54
CA VAL A 171 -23.59 -9.53 15.95
C VAL A 171 -22.71 -10.07 17.07
N LYS A 172 -22.69 -11.38 17.25
CA LYS A 172 -21.78 -12.04 18.18
C LYS A 172 -20.60 -12.60 17.40
N VAL A 173 -19.46 -11.93 17.48
CA VAL A 173 -18.23 -12.33 16.82
C VAL A 173 -17.46 -13.32 17.68
N THR A 174 -17.06 -14.42 17.08
CA THR A 174 -16.18 -15.43 17.68
C THR A 174 -14.81 -15.30 17.02
N PRO A 175 -13.76 -14.97 17.80
CA PRO A 175 -12.39 -14.92 17.31
C PRO A 175 -11.92 -16.27 16.79
N GLU A 176 -10.93 -16.25 15.95
CA GLU A 176 -10.28 -17.46 15.50
C GLU A 176 -9.57 -18.17 16.67
N ARG A 177 -9.77 -19.48 16.76
CA ARG A 177 -9.17 -20.29 17.81
C ARG A 177 -7.80 -20.78 17.38
N SER A 178 -6.92 -20.99 18.37
CA SER A 178 -5.64 -21.63 18.13
C SER A 178 -5.83 -23.05 17.62
N ILE A 179 -5.01 -23.44 16.66
CA ILE A 179 -4.75 -24.83 16.35
C ILE A 179 -3.53 -25.30 17.12
N GLN A 180 -3.50 -26.57 17.46
CA GLN A 180 -2.30 -27.21 18.01
C GLN A 180 -1.55 -27.88 16.86
N ASP A 181 -0.23 -27.71 16.85
CA ASP A 181 0.61 -28.48 15.94
C ASP A 181 0.67 -29.97 16.37
N VAL A 182 1.40 -30.77 15.59
CA VAL A 182 1.55 -32.21 15.85
C VAL A 182 2.24 -32.54 17.18
N ASP A 183 2.91 -31.56 17.77
CA ASP A 183 3.60 -31.65 19.05
C ASP A 183 2.77 -31.06 20.20
N GLY A 184 1.53 -30.64 19.94
CA GLY A 184 0.64 -30.02 20.92
C GLY A 184 0.99 -28.58 21.26
N VAL A 185 1.85 -27.91 20.47
CA VAL A 185 2.15 -26.49 20.62
C VAL A 185 0.98 -25.68 20.03
N GLU A 186 0.46 -24.76 20.84
CA GLU A 186 -0.58 -23.84 20.39
C GLU A 186 0.00 -22.90 19.34
N LEU A 187 -0.47 -23.05 18.09
CA LEU A 187 -0.17 -22.12 17.02
C LEU A 187 -1.23 -21.03 17.04
N ALA A 188 -0.80 -19.80 17.14
CA ALA A 188 -1.74 -18.73 16.78
C ALA A 188 -2.05 -18.87 15.32
N ASP A 189 -3.35 -18.96 15.03
CA ASP A 189 -3.78 -19.38 13.82
C ASP A 189 -4.32 -18.36 13.00
N SER A 190 -4.23 -18.15 11.97
CA SER A 190 -4.07 -18.76 10.88
C SER A 190 -4.61 -18.08 9.61
N TRP A 191 -5.82 -17.47 9.59
CA TRP A 191 -6.39 -16.78 8.43
C TRP A 191 -6.31 -15.25 8.52
N PHE A 192 -5.81 -14.67 9.61
CA PHE A 192 -5.57 -13.25 9.73
C PHE A 192 -4.18 -12.85 9.25
N ASP A 193 -3.93 -11.58 9.11
CA ASP A 193 -2.67 -11.06 8.57
C ASP A 193 -1.47 -11.52 9.41
N TRP A 194 -0.59 -12.32 8.79
CA TRP A 194 0.58 -12.92 9.43
C TRP A 194 1.58 -11.88 9.99
N ILE A 195 1.61 -10.67 9.45
CA ILE A 195 2.48 -9.60 9.95
C ILE A 195 2.12 -9.26 11.39
N ASN A 196 0.84 -9.09 11.68
CA ASN A 196 0.38 -8.81 13.02
C ASN A 196 0.74 -9.94 13.97
N TRP A 197 0.67 -11.16 13.47
CA TRP A 197 0.95 -12.37 14.22
C TRP A 197 2.44 -12.68 14.33
N ARG A 198 3.15 -12.74 13.21
CA ARG A 198 4.54 -13.22 13.19
C ARG A 198 5.49 -12.26 13.86
N TYR A 199 5.39 -10.98 13.54
CA TYR A 199 6.32 -10.01 14.10
C TYR A 199 6.05 -9.71 15.55
N LEU A 200 4.81 -9.66 15.98
CA LEU A 200 4.50 -9.49 17.39
C LEU A 200 4.79 -10.75 18.21
N GLY A 201 4.50 -11.94 17.69
CA GLY A 201 4.87 -13.18 18.33
C GLY A 201 6.38 -13.42 18.39
N TYR A 202 7.11 -13.00 17.37
CA TYR A 202 8.57 -12.99 17.34
C TYR A 202 9.14 -12.09 18.42
N GLN A 203 8.51 -10.99 18.69
CA GLN A 203 8.95 -9.97 19.62
C GLN A 203 8.88 -10.36 21.08
N ALA A 204 7.86 -11.12 21.49
CA ALA A 204 7.71 -11.52 22.89
C ALA A 204 8.72 -12.56 23.31
N THR A 205 9.13 -13.43 22.42
CA THR A 205 9.85 -14.65 22.78
C THR A 205 11.15 -14.84 22.04
N GLY A 206 11.38 -14.05 20.99
CA GLY A 206 12.50 -14.24 20.07
C GLY A 206 12.40 -15.52 19.25
N THR A 207 11.25 -16.15 19.24
CA THR A 207 10.94 -17.31 18.43
C THR A 207 9.67 -17.02 17.63
N PRO A 208 9.63 -17.36 16.32
CA PRO A 208 8.39 -17.32 15.56
C PRO A 208 7.36 -18.22 16.24
N LEU A 209 6.13 -17.78 16.29
CA LEU A 209 5.02 -18.66 16.60
C LEU A 209 5.05 -19.84 15.62
N GLY A 210 5.04 -21.07 16.17
CA GLY A 210 5.14 -22.28 15.37
C GLY A 210 6.56 -22.72 14.98
N TYR A 211 7.59 -21.96 15.32
CA TYR A 211 8.98 -22.43 15.20
C TYR A 211 9.51 -22.82 16.57
N ARG A 212 9.79 -24.09 16.78
CA ARG A 212 10.63 -24.54 17.89
C ARG A 212 12.06 -24.14 17.60
N ALA A 213 12.56 -23.11 18.26
CA ALA A 213 13.99 -23.02 18.44
C ALA A 213 14.38 -24.19 19.38
N THR A 214 15.31 -25.03 18.93
CA THR A 214 15.92 -26.05 19.78
C THR A 214 16.44 -25.41 21.06
N GLY A 215 15.79 -25.66 22.20
CA GLY A 215 16.12 -25.09 23.51
C GLY A 215 15.20 -23.99 24.04
N ALA A 216 14.14 -23.60 23.34
CA ALA A 216 13.13 -22.68 23.88
C ALA A 216 12.12 -23.40 24.77
N SER A 217 11.70 -22.75 25.86
CA SER A 217 10.65 -23.28 26.73
C SER A 217 9.33 -23.47 25.95
N PRO A 218 8.61 -24.59 26.13
CA PRO A 218 7.30 -24.76 25.55
C PRO A 218 6.33 -23.65 26.00
N GLY A 219 5.52 -23.12 25.07
CA GLY A 219 4.44 -22.18 25.39
C GLY A 219 4.76 -20.70 25.25
N SER A 220 5.85 -20.34 24.59
CA SER A 220 6.31 -18.94 24.48
C SER A 220 5.78 -18.18 23.25
N GLY A 221 4.85 -18.73 22.51
CA GLY A 221 4.27 -18.07 21.34
C GLY A 221 3.02 -17.27 21.69
N ILE A 222 3.17 -16.03 22.17
CA ILE A 222 2.04 -15.14 22.43
C ILE A 222 1.93 -14.14 21.28
N SER A 223 0.75 -14.06 20.65
CA SER A 223 0.41 -12.94 19.79
C SER A 223 0.14 -11.71 20.66
N PHE A 224 0.76 -10.58 20.38
CA PHE A 224 0.47 -9.33 21.11
C PHE A 224 -0.88 -8.74 20.75
N VAL A 225 -1.37 -9.03 19.55
CA VAL A 225 -2.75 -8.71 19.17
C VAL A 225 -3.66 -9.74 19.84
N SER A 226 -3.95 -9.48 21.13
CA SER A 226 -4.59 -10.44 22.02
C SER A 226 -6.04 -10.80 21.65
N ASP A 227 -6.71 -9.96 20.83
CA ASP A 227 -8.01 -10.26 20.25
C ASP A 227 -7.90 -10.97 18.87
N ARG A 228 -6.68 -11.12 18.33
CA ARG A 228 -6.41 -11.66 16.99
C ARG A 228 -7.12 -10.88 15.88
N ASN A 229 -7.21 -9.56 16.02
CA ASN A 229 -7.98 -8.68 15.13
C ASN A 229 -9.44 -9.13 14.93
N ALA A 230 -10.03 -9.80 15.93
CA ALA A 230 -11.43 -10.20 15.86
C ALA A 230 -12.33 -8.97 15.78
N GLY A 231 -13.38 -9.05 14.97
CA GLY A 231 -14.34 -7.97 14.85
C GLY A 231 -14.90 -7.76 13.47
N ILE A 232 -15.65 -6.68 13.34
CA ILE A 232 -16.20 -6.21 12.06
C ILE A 232 -15.25 -5.15 11.51
N PHE A 233 -14.30 -5.57 10.66
CA PHE A 233 -13.20 -4.71 10.20
C PHE A 233 -13.44 -4.06 8.83
N LYS A 234 -14.61 -4.32 8.19
CA LYS A 234 -15.06 -3.64 6.97
C LYS A 234 -16.46 -3.06 7.16
N PRO A 235 -16.84 -1.98 6.42
CA PRO A 235 -18.11 -1.29 6.62
C PRO A 235 -19.33 -2.20 6.42
N VAL A 236 -20.25 -2.21 7.38
CA VAL A 236 -21.56 -2.89 7.26
C VAL A 236 -22.50 -2.00 6.46
N ARG A 237 -23.21 -2.58 5.48
CA ARG A 237 -24.14 -1.85 4.61
C ARG A 237 -25.56 -2.42 4.69
N LEU A 238 -26.53 -1.53 4.68
CA LEU A 238 -27.93 -1.85 4.41
C LEU A 238 -28.26 -1.45 2.98
N ARG A 239 -28.52 -2.44 2.12
CA ARG A 239 -29.00 -2.20 0.75
C ARG A 239 -30.50 -2.43 0.69
N ALA A 240 -31.22 -1.52 0.06
CA ALA A 240 -32.68 -1.65 -0.15
C ALA A 240 -33.04 -1.27 -1.59
N PHE A 241 -33.84 -2.10 -2.26
CA PHE A 241 -34.15 -1.97 -3.67
C PHE A 241 -35.50 -2.65 -4.04
N GLY A 242 -35.80 -2.68 -5.35
CA GLY A 242 -37.05 -3.28 -5.87
C GLY A 242 -37.01 -4.82 -5.85
N ALA A 243 -37.50 -5.43 -6.94
CA ALA A 243 -37.57 -6.88 -7.08
C ALA A 243 -36.25 -7.52 -7.56
N VAL A 244 -35.40 -6.73 -8.20
CA VAL A 244 -34.12 -7.18 -8.79
C VAL A 244 -32.99 -6.48 -8.12
N ASP A 245 -31.92 -7.22 -7.78
CA ASP A 245 -30.61 -6.73 -7.37
C ASP A 245 -29.65 -6.75 -8.56
N ILE A 246 -28.79 -5.74 -8.63
CA ILE A 246 -27.62 -5.71 -9.52
C ILE A 246 -26.41 -6.06 -8.67
N GLY A 247 -25.93 -7.29 -8.82
CA GLY A 247 -24.81 -7.85 -8.05
C GLY A 247 -23.43 -7.37 -8.53
N PRO A 248 -22.37 -8.15 -8.27
CA PRO A 248 -21.02 -7.82 -8.69
C PRO A 248 -20.93 -7.52 -10.18
N SER A 249 -20.33 -6.39 -10.53
CA SER A 249 -20.25 -5.89 -11.90
C SER A 249 -18.85 -5.36 -12.20
N ALA A 250 -18.40 -5.47 -13.46
CA ALA A 250 -17.10 -4.97 -13.90
C ALA A 250 -17.12 -4.67 -15.41
N VAL A 251 -16.13 -3.91 -15.88
CA VAL A 251 -15.85 -3.69 -17.29
C VAL A 251 -14.49 -4.29 -17.62
N ASN A 252 -14.49 -5.30 -18.47
CA ASN A 252 -13.25 -5.76 -19.07
C ASN A 252 -12.90 -4.85 -20.25
N THR A 253 -11.64 -4.44 -20.32
CA THR A 253 -11.13 -3.52 -21.34
C THR A 253 -10.02 -4.20 -22.13
N GLU A 254 -10.08 -4.07 -23.45
CA GLU A 254 -9.10 -4.63 -24.37
C GLU A 254 -8.66 -3.55 -25.35
N LEU A 255 -7.34 -3.34 -25.45
CA LEU A 255 -6.71 -2.56 -26.49
C LEU A 255 -6.12 -3.54 -27.51
N PRO A 256 -6.44 -3.42 -28.81
CA PRO A 256 -5.85 -4.30 -29.87
C PRO A 256 -4.42 -3.86 -30.18
N LEU A 257 -3.51 -4.06 -29.22
CA LEU A 257 -2.10 -3.64 -29.30
C LEU A 257 -1.45 -4.05 -30.63
N PRO A 258 -0.60 -3.19 -31.21
CA PRO A 258 -0.12 -1.90 -30.69
C PRO A 258 -1.08 -0.70 -30.93
N ASP A 259 -2.28 -0.93 -31.48
CA ASP A 259 -3.27 0.13 -31.71
C ASP A 259 -3.87 0.59 -30.38
N LEU A 260 -3.70 1.88 -30.07
CA LEU A 260 -4.30 2.55 -28.91
C LEU A 260 -5.48 3.44 -29.26
N ALA A 261 -5.80 3.57 -30.56
CA ALA A 261 -6.90 4.41 -31.03
C ALA A 261 -8.28 3.78 -30.84
N HIS A 262 -8.33 2.51 -30.45
CA HIS A 262 -9.59 1.81 -30.22
C HIS A 262 -9.51 0.98 -28.92
N ALA A 263 -10.64 0.93 -28.21
CA ALA A 263 -10.81 0.04 -27.05
C ALA A 263 -12.11 -0.76 -27.17
N ARG A 264 -12.06 -2.04 -26.85
CA ARG A 264 -13.23 -2.94 -26.78
C ARG A 264 -13.63 -3.13 -25.33
N LEU A 265 -14.88 -2.81 -25.00
CA LEU A 265 -15.41 -2.91 -23.65
C LEU A 265 -16.41 -4.06 -23.55
N THR A 266 -16.24 -4.91 -22.56
CA THR A 266 -17.25 -5.91 -22.18
C THR A 266 -17.74 -5.61 -20.77
N VAL A 267 -19.04 -5.29 -20.64
CA VAL A 267 -19.66 -5.07 -19.33
C VAL A 267 -20.22 -6.38 -18.81
N HIS A 268 -19.73 -6.83 -17.67
CA HIS A 268 -20.22 -7.99 -16.94
C HIS A 268 -21.04 -7.53 -15.73
N SER A 269 -22.22 -8.12 -15.53
CA SER A 269 -23.08 -7.80 -14.37
C SER A 269 -23.91 -9.00 -13.98
N GLU A 270 -23.91 -9.36 -12.70
CA GLU A 270 -24.87 -10.32 -12.16
C GLU A 270 -26.18 -9.58 -11.87
N VAL A 271 -27.31 -10.13 -12.33
CA VAL A 271 -28.65 -9.69 -11.95
C VAL A 271 -29.38 -10.81 -11.23
N ARG A 272 -30.10 -10.47 -10.15
CA ARG A 272 -30.77 -11.43 -9.28
C ARG A 272 -32.23 -11.05 -9.10
N ASN A 273 -33.14 -11.97 -9.38
CA ASN A 273 -34.53 -11.82 -8.98
C ASN A 273 -34.69 -12.25 -7.51
N GLU A 274 -34.93 -11.30 -6.63
CA GLU A 274 -35.07 -11.54 -5.19
C GLU A 274 -36.50 -11.90 -4.78
N THR A 275 -37.35 -12.29 -5.76
CA THR A 275 -38.76 -12.64 -5.55
C THR A 275 -39.08 -14.04 -6.01
N ASP A 276 -40.18 -14.57 -5.53
CA ASP A 276 -40.74 -15.90 -5.90
C ASP A 276 -41.58 -15.84 -7.19
N GLU A 277 -41.63 -14.68 -7.87
CA GLU A 277 -42.35 -14.43 -9.11
C GLU A 277 -41.39 -14.12 -10.26
N PRO A 278 -41.72 -14.51 -11.51
CA PRO A 278 -40.88 -14.12 -12.65
C PRO A 278 -40.87 -12.59 -12.83
N VAL A 279 -39.69 -12.05 -13.16
CA VAL A 279 -39.51 -10.63 -13.38
C VAL A 279 -39.00 -10.39 -14.81
N ARG A 280 -39.55 -9.35 -15.46
CA ARG A 280 -39.13 -8.88 -16.78
C ARG A 280 -38.78 -7.41 -16.69
N GLY A 281 -37.72 -7.01 -17.37
CA GLY A 281 -37.25 -5.63 -17.41
C GLY A 281 -36.20 -5.42 -18.47
N VAL A 282 -35.54 -4.27 -18.38
CA VAL A 282 -34.42 -3.89 -19.24
C VAL A 282 -33.26 -3.52 -18.38
N LEU A 283 -32.09 -4.13 -18.62
CA LEU A 283 -30.81 -3.71 -18.04
C LEU A 283 -30.17 -2.72 -19.02
N THR A 284 -29.93 -1.50 -18.55
CA THR A 284 -29.27 -0.43 -19.30
C THR A 284 -27.91 -0.13 -18.69
N ALA A 285 -26.86 -0.18 -19.48
CA ALA A 285 -25.54 0.27 -19.14
C ALA A 285 -25.26 1.63 -19.76
N THR A 286 -24.90 2.61 -18.94
CA THR A 286 -24.54 3.97 -19.36
C THR A 286 -23.10 4.24 -18.95
N ILE A 287 -22.23 4.46 -19.93
CA ILE A 287 -20.81 4.77 -19.73
C ILE A 287 -20.60 6.26 -19.98
N THR A 288 -19.99 6.94 -19.04
CA THR A 288 -19.76 8.38 -19.07
C THR A 288 -18.31 8.75 -18.78
N ARG A 289 -17.84 9.82 -19.44
CA ARG A 289 -16.59 10.51 -19.08
C ARG A 289 -16.74 11.99 -19.44
N PRO A 290 -16.22 12.94 -18.64
CA PRO A 290 -16.23 14.35 -18.99
C PRO A 290 -15.61 14.60 -20.38
N ALA A 291 -16.25 15.47 -21.16
CA ALA A 291 -15.85 15.83 -22.52
C ALA A 291 -15.89 14.69 -23.56
N ARG A 292 -16.45 13.53 -23.24
CA ARG A 292 -16.61 12.40 -24.16
C ARG A 292 -18.10 12.10 -24.38
N PRO A 293 -18.50 11.57 -25.56
CA PRO A 293 -19.85 11.11 -25.78
C PRO A 293 -20.29 10.04 -24.78
N THR A 294 -21.50 10.12 -24.27
CA THR A 294 -22.11 9.09 -23.45
C THR A 294 -22.43 7.87 -24.31
N VAL A 295 -21.99 6.69 -23.85
CA VAL A 295 -22.36 5.42 -24.49
C VAL A 295 -23.48 4.78 -23.67
N THR A 296 -24.55 4.37 -24.35
CA THR A 296 -25.69 3.69 -23.71
C THR A 296 -26.06 2.44 -24.50
N VAL A 297 -26.10 1.31 -23.83
CA VAL A 297 -26.57 0.03 -24.38
C VAL A 297 -27.59 -0.59 -23.45
N ALA A 298 -28.56 -1.31 -24.00
CA ALA A 298 -29.66 -1.88 -23.23
C ALA A 298 -30.03 -3.27 -23.72
N VAL A 299 -30.38 -4.17 -22.83
CA VAL A 299 -30.79 -5.53 -23.13
C VAL A 299 -32.06 -5.90 -22.36
N PRO A 300 -33.07 -6.53 -22.98
CA PRO A 300 -34.19 -7.07 -22.28
C PRO A 300 -33.77 -8.28 -21.45
N VAL A 301 -34.21 -8.33 -20.18
CA VAL A 301 -33.91 -9.38 -19.24
C VAL A 301 -35.19 -9.97 -18.68
N ALA A 302 -35.31 -11.29 -18.71
CA ALA A 302 -36.39 -12.04 -18.06
C ALA A 302 -35.77 -13.06 -17.11
N LEU A 303 -36.11 -12.95 -15.84
CA LEU A 303 -35.61 -13.83 -14.76
C LEU A 303 -36.77 -14.65 -14.19
N GLY A 304 -36.55 -15.95 -14.00
CA GLY A 304 -37.45 -16.81 -13.22
C GLY A 304 -37.41 -16.46 -11.73
N PRO A 305 -38.26 -17.10 -10.89
CA PRO A 305 -38.21 -16.94 -9.45
C PRO A 305 -36.81 -17.24 -8.87
N ARG A 306 -36.29 -16.35 -8.02
CA ARG A 306 -34.98 -16.50 -7.35
C ARG A 306 -33.81 -16.76 -8.30
N GLU A 307 -33.97 -16.51 -9.59
CA GLU A 307 -32.91 -16.72 -10.57
C GLU A 307 -31.80 -15.67 -10.44
N ARG A 308 -30.58 -16.17 -10.51
CA ARG A 308 -29.35 -15.38 -10.71
C ARG A 308 -28.85 -15.62 -12.12
N ARG A 309 -28.50 -14.52 -12.81
CA ARG A 309 -27.98 -14.61 -14.17
C ARG A 309 -26.90 -13.57 -14.38
N GLU A 310 -25.79 -14.02 -14.93
CA GLU A 310 -24.79 -13.10 -15.43
C GLU A 310 -25.17 -12.61 -16.83
N ILE A 311 -25.10 -11.29 -17.00
CA ILE A 311 -25.32 -10.61 -18.27
C ILE A 311 -23.98 -10.03 -18.73
N SER A 312 -23.58 -10.35 -19.96
CA SER A 312 -22.41 -9.78 -20.61
C SER A 312 -22.84 -8.98 -21.82
N LEU A 313 -22.54 -7.67 -21.80
CA LEU A 313 -22.75 -6.77 -22.94
C LEU A 313 -21.41 -6.64 -23.68
N ARG A 314 -21.37 -7.09 -24.92
CA ARG A 314 -20.12 -7.24 -25.69
C ARG A 314 -20.09 -6.32 -26.90
N PRO A 315 -18.89 -5.94 -27.39
CA PRO A 315 -18.75 -5.19 -28.64
C PRO A 315 -19.35 -5.93 -29.87
N SER A 316 -19.38 -7.26 -29.85
CA SER A 316 -20.04 -8.07 -30.90
C SER A 316 -21.57 -7.86 -30.98
N ASP A 317 -22.18 -7.49 -29.86
CA ASP A 317 -23.62 -7.31 -29.74
C ASP A 317 -24.00 -5.84 -29.79
N PHE A 318 -23.08 -4.94 -29.47
CA PHE A 318 -23.26 -3.49 -29.40
C PHE A 318 -21.99 -2.77 -29.89
N ASP A 319 -22.00 -2.30 -31.14
CA ASP A 319 -20.84 -1.58 -31.73
C ASP A 319 -20.40 -0.37 -30.90
N GLN A 320 -21.33 0.24 -30.14
CA GLN A 320 -21.04 1.38 -29.25
C GLN A 320 -20.07 1.06 -28.14
N LEU A 321 -19.84 -0.22 -27.81
CA LEU A 321 -18.84 -0.69 -26.84
C LEU A 321 -17.43 -0.78 -27.44
N THR A 322 -17.27 -0.44 -28.72
CA THR A 322 -15.97 -0.14 -29.33
C THR A 322 -15.76 1.36 -29.27
N ILE A 323 -14.91 1.80 -28.36
CA ILE A 323 -14.62 3.21 -28.12
C ILE A 323 -13.50 3.65 -29.04
N ALA A 324 -13.75 4.65 -29.88
CA ALA A 324 -12.71 5.29 -30.69
C ALA A 324 -11.99 6.36 -29.86
N ASP A 325 -10.68 6.43 -30.03
CA ASP A 325 -9.79 7.41 -29.40
C ASP A 325 -10.00 7.54 -27.87
N PRO A 326 -9.88 6.44 -27.11
CA PRO A 326 -10.20 6.42 -25.69
C PRO A 326 -9.18 7.20 -24.86
N ASP A 327 -9.63 7.83 -23.76
CA ASP A 327 -8.72 8.30 -22.71
C ASP A 327 -8.24 7.09 -21.91
N LEU A 328 -6.95 6.78 -22.03
CA LEU A 328 -6.38 5.59 -21.37
C LEU A 328 -6.04 5.85 -19.91
N TRP A 329 -6.24 4.84 -19.10
CA TRP A 329 -5.68 4.83 -17.74
C TRP A 329 -4.21 4.43 -17.77
N TRP A 330 -3.38 5.25 -17.13
CA TRP A 330 -1.94 5.01 -16.99
C TRP A 330 -1.51 5.06 -15.52
N PRO A 331 -0.47 4.31 -15.14
CA PRO A 331 0.27 4.61 -13.92
C PRO A 331 0.75 6.05 -13.91
N HIS A 332 0.71 6.72 -12.75
CA HIS A 332 1.05 8.14 -12.62
C HIS A 332 2.47 8.50 -13.12
N THR A 333 3.36 7.51 -13.22
CA THR A 333 4.72 7.68 -13.78
C THR A 333 4.77 7.57 -15.30
N MET A 334 3.66 7.20 -15.96
CA MET A 334 3.58 6.98 -17.41
C MET A 334 2.55 7.85 -18.10
N GLY A 335 1.60 8.45 -17.39
CA GLY A 335 0.55 9.29 -17.92
C GLY A 335 -0.60 9.52 -16.94
N ASP A 336 -1.74 9.98 -17.45
CA ASP A 336 -2.90 10.31 -16.63
C ASP A 336 -3.74 9.06 -16.30
N PRO A 337 -4.24 8.91 -15.06
CA PRO A 337 -5.12 7.81 -14.65
C PRO A 337 -6.59 8.10 -15.02
N ALA A 338 -6.92 8.06 -16.30
CA ALA A 338 -8.24 8.40 -16.82
C ALA A 338 -9.31 7.39 -16.40
N LEU A 339 -10.35 7.82 -15.68
CA LEU A 339 -11.45 6.98 -15.23
C LEU A 339 -12.76 7.32 -15.94
N TYR A 340 -13.51 6.28 -16.30
CA TYR A 340 -14.88 6.33 -16.81
C TYR A 340 -15.85 5.91 -15.71
N GLY A 341 -17.07 6.45 -15.73
CA GLY A 341 -18.18 5.97 -14.92
C GLY A 341 -19.03 4.96 -15.68
N LEU A 342 -19.38 3.84 -15.05
CA LEU A 342 -20.45 2.94 -15.50
C LEU A 342 -21.62 3.05 -14.54
N ARG A 343 -22.82 3.29 -15.08
CA ARG A 343 -24.07 3.15 -14.37
C ARG A 343 -24.91 2.03 -15.02
N LEU A 344 -25.34 1.10 -14.19
CA LEU A 344 -26.26 0.03 -14.55
C LEU A 344 -27.61 0.32 -13.92
N ASP A 345 -28.67 0.36 -14.74
CA ASP A 345 -30.04 0.55 -14.28
C ASP A 345 -30.91 -0.61 -14.75
N PHE A 346 -31.61 -1.26 -13.83
CA PHE A 346 -32.66 -2.22 -14.18
C PHE A 346 -34.02 -1.54 -14.10
N SER A 347 -34.75 -1.53 -15.23
CA SER A 347 -36.03 -0.86 -15.33
C SER A 347 -37.17 -1.85 -15.61
N GLN A 348 -38.29 -1.67 -14.91
CA GLN A 348 -39.54 -2.34 -15.19
C GLN A 348 -40.53 -1.29 -15.75
N GLY A 349 -40.84 -1.40 -17.02
CA GLY A 349 -41.59 -0.37 -17.73
C GLY A 349 -40.78 0.94 -17.79
N ARG A 350 -41.30 2.00 -17.16
CA ARG A 350 -40.63 3.33 -17.10
C ARG A 350 -39.89 3.58 -15.74
N THR A 351 -39.96 2.65 -14.82
CA THR A 351 -39.44 2.82 -13.47
C THR A 351 -38.10 2.09 -13.32
N VAL A 352 -37.07 2.80 -12.92
CA VAL A 352 -35.80 2.20 -12.50
C VAL A 352 -35.99 1.61 -11.10
N THR A 353 -35.79 0.29 -10.97
CA THR A 353 -36.05 -0.46 -9.73
C THR A 353 -34.79 -0.92 -9.02
N ALA A 354 -33.65 -0.92 -9.75
CA ALA A 354 -32.33 -1.13 -9.18
C ALA A 354 -31.29 -0.32 -9.97
N SER A 355 -30.27 0.15 -9.27
CA SER A 355 -29.14 0.87 -9.86
C SER A 355 -27.85 0.45 -9.20
N ARG A 356 -26.77 0.36 -9.99
CA ARG A 356 -25.41 0.19 -9.51
C ARG A 356 -24.47 1.11 -10.30
N SER A 357 -23.54 1.77 -9.61
CA SER A 357 -22.51 2.60 -10.25
C SER A 357 -21.14 2.13 -9.83
N LEU A 358 -20.20 2.19 -10.75
CA LEU A 358 -18.77 1.93 -10.51
C LEU A 358 -17.92 2.79 -11.44
N ARG A 359 -16.63 2.87 -11.18
CA ARG A 359 -15.67 3.50 -12.07
C ARG A 359 -14.71 2.44 -12.62
N PHE A 360 -14.16 2.67 -13.78
CA PHE A 360 -13.18 1.81 -14.41
C PHE A 360 -12.23 2.63 -15.28
N GLY A 361 -11.04 2.09 -15.54
CA GLY A 361 -10.08 2.68 -16.49
C GLY A 361 -9.92 1.81 -17.72
N ILE A 362 -9.80 2.44 -18.87
CA ILE A 362 -9.51 1.72 -20.14
C ILE A 362 -8.00 1.50 -20.20
N ARG A 363 -7.59 0.24 -20.09
CA ARG A 363 -6.19 -0.18 -20.17
C ARG A 363 -6.06 -1.67 -20.48
N THR A 364 -4.89 -2.08 -20.93
CA THR A 364 -4.51 -3.49 -21.04
C THR A 364 -3.21 -3.72 -20.25
N VAL A 365 -3.22 -4.69 -19.33
CA VAL A 365 -2.03 -5.16 -18.62
C VAL A 365 -1.66 -6.52 -19.18
N THR A 366 -0.43 -6.65 -19.66
CA THR A 366 0.13 -7.92 -20.11
C THR A 366 1.31 -8.31 -19.23
N ALA A 367 1.51 -9.61 -19.07
CA ALA A 367 2.61 -10.18 -18.30
C ALA A 367 3.29 -11.30 -19.08
N GLY A 368 4.56 -11.52 -18.79
CA GLY A 368 5.32 -12.60 -19.40
C GLY A 368 6.57 -12.92 -18.61
N ARG A 369 7.42 -13.76 -19.18
CA ARG A 369 8.74 -14.09 -18.66
C ARG A 369 9.79 -13.78 -19.72
N ASP A 370 10.81 -13.04 -19.33
CA ASP A 370 11.97 -12.75 -20.16
C ASP A 370 12.99 -13.88 -19.99
N THR A 371 12.97 -14.83 -20.93
CA THR A 371 13.85 -16.01 -20.93
C THR A 371 15.21 -15.76 -21.58
N ASP A 372 15.36 -14.65 -22.31
CA ASP A 372 16.53 -14.35 -23.14
C ASP A 372 17.39 -13.21 -22.56
N GLY A 373 16.89 -12.53 -21.53
CA GLY A 373 17.57 -11.39 -20.90
C GLY A 373 18.83 -11.79 -20.12
N PRO A 374 19.76 -10.84 -19.89
CA PRO A 374 20.99 -11.08 -19.11
C PRO A 374 20.74 -11.56 -17.67
N GLY A 375 19.53 -11.36 -17.14
CA GLY A 375 19.07 -11.83 -15.84
C GLY A 375 18.47 -13.22 -15.84
N ALA A 376 18.19 -13.79 -17.02
CA ALA A 376 17.39 -15.00 -17.18
C ALA A 376 17.98 -16.24 -16.51
N GLY A 377 19.30 -16.33 -16.36
CA GLY A 377 19.99 -17.46 -15.70
C GLY A 377 19.47 -18.85 -16.16
N ASP A 378 19.92 -19.93 -15.52
CA ASP A 378 19.42 -21.29 -15.75
C ASP A 378 17.98 -21.52 -15.21
N ASP A 379 17.37 -20.50 -14.59
CA ASP A 379 16.13 -20.61 -13.83
C ASP A 379 14.85 -20.33 -14.65
N GLY A 380 14.95 -20.01 -15.95
CA GLY A 380 13.80 -19.88 -16.86
C GLY A 380 13.20 -18.47 -16.93
N GLY A 381 13.95 -17.44 -16.60
CA GLY A 381 13.65 -16.03 -16.91
C GLY A 381 12.88 -15.26 -15.84
N ASP A 382 12.97 -13.93 -15.91
CA ASP A 382 12.36 -12.99 -14.98
C ASP A 382 10.98 -12.54 -15.44
N PHE A 383 10.04 -12.45 -14.51
CA PHE A 383 8.68 -11.93 -14.75
C PHE A 383 8.72 -10.46 -15.14
N TYR A 384 7.88 -10.06 -16.07
CA TYR A 384 7.68 -8.67 -16.44
C TYR A 384 6.21 -8.31 -16.60
N LEU A 385 5.93 -7.01 -16.48
CA LEU A 385 4.65 -6.40 -16.78
C LEU A 385 4.78 -5.35 -17.88
N MET A 386 3.75 -5.24 -18.71
CA MET A 386 3.58 -4.15 -19.66
C MET A 386 2.20 -3.51 -19.46
N VAL A 387 2.10 -2.22 -19.70
CA VAL A 387 0.85 -1.45 -19.63
C VAL A 387 0.61 -0.78 -20.97
N ASN A 388 -0.53 -1.05 -21.59
CA ASN A 388 -0.90 -0.50 -22.90
C ASN A 388 0.21 -0.69 -23.96
N GLY A 389 0.88 -1.85 -23.92
CA GLY A 389 1.96 -2.20 -24.83
C GLY A 389 3.31 -1.56 -24.56
N ARG A 390 3.49 -0.85 -23.42
CA ARG A 390 4.76 -0.28 -22.99
C ARG A 390 5.34 -1.05 -21.81
N ASP A 391 6.66 -1.19 -21.79
CA ASP A 391 7.39 -1.78 -20.66
C ASP A 391 7.09 -1.04 -19.36
N PHE A 392 6.84 -1.80 -18.31
CA PHE A 392 6.55 -1.27 -16.98
C PHE A 392 7.59 -1.76 -15.98
N LEU A 393 8.69 -1.01 -15.85
CA LEU A 393 9.72 -1.26 -14.85
C LEU A 393 9.15 -0.98 -13.45
N VAL A 394 8.84 -2.05 -12.70
CA VAL A 394 8.20 -1.93 -11.38
C VAL A 394 9.19 -1.44 -10.34
N ARG A 395 8.87 -0.30 -9.73
CA ARG A 395 9.57 0.30 -8.57
C ARG A 395 8.54 0.51 -7.49
N GLY A 396 8.33 -0.51 -6.69
CA GLY A 396 7.23 -0.59 -5.75
C GLY A 396 7.67 -0.70 -4.30
N ALA A 397 6.68 -0.78 -3.42
CA ALA A 397 6.88 -1.12 -2.02
C ALA A 397 5.65 -1.85 -1.46
N THR A 398 5.84 -2.61 -0.38
CA THR A 398 4.76 -3.36 0.26
C THR A 398 4.07 -2.50 1.31
N TYR A 399 2.77 -2.28 1.12
CA TYR A 399 1.90 -1.59 2.08
C TYR A 399 1.49 -2.52 3.22
N THR A 400 1.33 -1.95 4.41
CA THR A 400 0.73 -2.64 5.55
C THR A 400 -0.32 -1.74 6.23
N PRO A 401 -1.51 -2.28 6.60
CA PRO A 401 -2.49 -1.54 7.39
C PRO A 401 -2.00 -1.34 8.83
N ASP A 402 -2.76 -0.59 9.61
CA ASP A 402 -2.54 -0.48 11.06
C ASP A 402 -2.61 -1.87 11.73
N LEU A 403 -1.81 -2.08 12.77
CA LEU A 403 -1.71 -3.34 13.51
C LEU A 403 -3.06 -3.85 14.04
N LEU A 404 -3.92 -2.94 14.49
CA LEU A 404 -5.24 -3.24 15.01
C LEU A 404 -6.34 -3.15 13.94
N TYR A 405 -5.98 -2.98 12.66
CA TYR A 405 -6.90 -2.74 11.55
C TYR A 405 -7.79 -1.50 11.76
N ALA A 406 -7.26 -0.49 12.45
CA ALA A 406 -7.95 0.80 12.59
C ALA A 406 -8.31 1.36 11.20
N TYR A 407 -9.59 1.65 10.99
CA TYR A 407 -10.07 2.21 9.74
C TYR A 407 -9.80 3.71 9.69
N ASP A 408 -8.82 4.13 8.91
CA ASP A 408 -8.40 5.52 8.77
C ASP A 408 -8.12 5.85 7.29
N PRO A 409 -9.15 6.23 6.51
CA PRO A 409 -9.00 6.56 5.10
C PRO A 409 -8.16 7.83 4.86
N ASP A 410 -8.05 8.74 5.83
CA ASP A 410 -7.21 9.93 5.70
C ASP A 410 -5.73 9.57 5.83
N ARG A 411 -5.42 8.63 6.70
CA ARG A 411 -4.08 8.04 6.81
C ARG A 411 -3.71 7.28 5.52
N ASP A 412 -4.61 6.47 4.98
CA ASP A 412 -4.41 5.78 3.71
C ASP A 412 -4.16 6.78 2.56
N ALA A 413 -4.94 7.87 2.50
CA ALA A 413 -4.74 8.94 1.53
C ALA A 413 -3.36 9.62 1.69
N ALA A 414 -2.90 9.84 2.92
CA ALA A 414 -1.57 10.38 3.18
C ALA A 414 -0.45 9.42 2.72
N ILE A 415 -0.60 8.12 2.99
CA ILE A 415 0.33 7.09 2.52
C ILE A 415 0.39 7.07 0.98
N LEU A 416 -0.75 7.10 0.30
CA LEU A 416 -0.79 7.12 -1.17
C LEU A 416 -0.18 8.41 -1.76
N ARG A 417 -0.34 9.57 -1.09
CA ARG A 417 0.39 10.79 -1.49
C ARG A 417 1.90 10.60 -1.38
N TYR A 418 2.39 9.97 -0.29
CA TYR A 418 3.82 9.66 -0.16
C TYR A 418 4.32 8.69 -1.23
N VAL A 419 3.51 7.73 -1.66
CA VAL A 419 3.84 6.84 -2.78
C VAL A 419 4.11 7.65 -4.05
N LYS A 420 3.24 8.63 -4.35
CA LYS A 420 3.43 9.53 -5.52
C LYS A 420 4.61 10.46 -5.35
N ASP A 421 4.76 11.07 -4.17
CA ASP A 421 5.86 12.00 -3.86
C ASP A 421 7.23 11.33 -3.94
N LEU A 422 7.32 10.06 -3.54
CA LEU A 422 8.50 9.22 -3.70
C LEU A 422 8.80 8.87 -5.17
N GLY A 423 7.78 8.78 -6.02
CA GLY A 423 7.89 8.25 -7.38
C GLY A 423 7.78 6.73 -7.47
N LEU A 424 7.27 6.08 -6.44
CA LEU A 424 6.92 4.65 -6.47
C LEU A 424 5.73 4.43 -7.42
N ASN A 425 5.77 3.36 -8.20
CA ASN A 425 4.78 3.09 -9.23
C ASN A 425 4.00 1.79 -9.02
N MET A 426 4.13 1.13 -7.87
CA MET A 426 3.32 -0.04 -7.49
C MET A 426 3.29 -0.22 -5.98
N LEU A 427 2.15 -0.67 -5.46
CA LEU A 427 2.03 -1.19 -4.10
C LEU A 427 1.72 -2.68 -4.13
N ARG A 428 2.44 -3.45 -3.33
CA ARG A 428 2.10 -4.84 -3.03
C ARG A 428 1.26 -4.89 -1.76
N LEU A 429 0.13 -5.57 -1.84
CA LEU A 429 -0.76 -5.85 -0.72
C LEU A 429 -0.82 -7.36 -0.53
N GLU A 430 0.13 -7.90 0.20
CA GLU A 430 0.20 -9.31 0.53
C GLU A 430 -0.88 -9.66 1.56
N SER A 431 -2.05 -10.08 1.11
CA SER A 431 -3.29 -10.30 1.88
C SER A 431 -3.69 -9.18 2.83
N LYS A 432 -3.02 -8.08 2.77
CA LYS A 432 -3.42 -6.88 3.48
C LYS A 432 -4.52 -6.22 2.69
N ILE A 433 -5.65 -6.93 2.61
CA ILE A 433 -6.77 -6.50 1.79
C ILE A 433 -7.35 -5.26 2.44
N ALA A 434 -6.80 -4.15 2.00
CA ALA A 434 -7.15 -2.83 2.41
C ALA A 434 -8.65 -2.54 2.18
N SER A 435 -9.09 -1.43 2.72
CA SER A 435 -10.44 -0.94 2.46
C SER A 435 -10.66 -0.73 0.96
N GLU A 436 -11.88 -0.91 0.48
CA GLU A 436 -12.26 -0.57 -0.90
C GLU A 436 -11.90 0.87 -1.24
N ARG A 437 -11.97 1.79 -0.24
CA ARG A 437 -11.60 3.20 -0.40
C ARG A 437 -10.13 3.39 -0.78
N LEU A 438 -9.21 2.59 -0.24
CA LEU A 438 -7.80 2.65 -0.65
C LEU A 438 -7.64 2.29 -2.12
N VAL A 439 -8.35 1.25 -2.58
CA VAL A 439 -8.29 0.81 -3.99
C VAL A 439 -8.86 1.88 -4.92
N GLU A 440 -10.00 2.50 -4.54
CA GLU A 440 -10.56 3.63 -5.28
C GLU A 440 -9.60 4.82 -5.38
N MET A 441 -8.91 5.15 -4.27
CA MET A 441 -7.90 6.21 -4.28
C MET A 441 -6.70 5.84 -5.14
N ALA A 442 -6.30 4.58 -5.16
CA ALA A 442 -5.24 4.10 -6.04
C ALA A 442 -5.62 4.22 -7.52
N ASP A 443 -6.89 3.93 -7.88
CA ASP A 443 -7.42 4.18 -9.23
C ASP A 443 -7.34 5.66 -9.62
N GLU A 444 -7.78 6.54 -8.71
CA GLU A 444 -7.78 8.01 -8.90
C GLU A 444 -6.37 8.58 -9.04
N MET A 445 -5.43 8.02 -8.30
CA MET A 445 -4.06 8.52 -8.23
C MET A 445 -3.11 7.87 -9.23
N GLY A 446 -3.54 6.84 -9.94
CA GLY A 446 -2.72 6.10 -10.90
C GLY A 446 -1.65 5.24 -10.23
N ILE A 447 -1.98 4.58 -9.12
CA ILE A 447 -1.05 3.72 -8.38
C ILE A 447 -1.41 2.25 -8.61
N PRO A 448 -0.66 1.51 -9.43
CA PRO A 448 -0.83 0.07 -9.62
C PRO A 448 -0.74 -0.73 -8.31
N LEU A 449 -1.56 -1.76 -8.20
CA LEU A 449 -1.66 -2.64 -7.05
C LEU A 449 -1.37 -4.10 -7.44
N MET A 450 -0.56 -4.76 -6.64
CA MET A 450 -0.30 -6.19 -6.68
C MET A 450 -0.92 -6.83 -5.45
N TYR A 451 -1.92 -7.65 -5.64
CA TYR A 451 -2.61 -8.40 -4.59
C TYR A 451 -2.22 -9.88 -4.58
N GLY A 452 -2.45 -10.55 -3.47
CA GLY A 452 -2.29 -11.99 -3.35
C GLY A 452 -2.46 -12.52 -1.94
N TRP A 453 -2.50 -13.84 -1.79
CA TRP A 453 -2.50 -14.47 -0.48
C TRP A 453 -1.14 -14.36 0.18
N MET A 454 -1.14 -14.32 1.51
CA MET A 454 0.06 -14.15 2.32
C MET A 454 0.77 -15.48 2.59
N CYS A 455 2.02 -15.39 3.06
CA CYS A 455 2.78 -16.52 3.54
C CYS A 455 2.48 -16.88 5.00
N CYS A 456 3.05 -17.99 5.38
CA CYS A 456 3.49 -18.29 6.74
C CYS A 456 2.36 -18.61 7.73
N ASN A 457 1.12 -18.74 7.30
CA ASN A 457 -0.05 -19.09 8.11
C ASN A 457 -0.96 -20.10 7.38
N GLN A 458 -2.25 -20.17 7.71
CA GLN A 458 -3.18 -21.12 7.13
C GLN A 458 -3.30 -21.02 5.60
N TRP A 459 -3.08 -19.83 5.02
CA TRP A 459 -3.09 -19.65 3.57
C TRP A 459 -2.02 -20.47 2.83
N GLU A 460 -0.96 -20.93 3.53
CA GLU A 460 0.08 -21.78 2.96
C GLU A 460 0.19 -23.16 3.64
N ARG A 461 -0.70 -23.48 4.58
CA ARG A 461 -0.76 -24.78 5.26
C ARG A 461 -1.73 -25.75 4.60
N TRP A 462 -1.72 -25.79 3.27
CA TRP A 462 -2.66 -26.56 2.44
C TRP A 462 -2.81 -28.04 2.85
N GLN A 463 -1.76 -28.65 3.39
CA GLN A 463 -1.80 -30.04 3.88
C GLN A 463 -2.66 -30.22 5.14
N GLN A 464 -2.92 -29.14 5.85
CA GLN A 464 -3.77 -29.13 7.05
C GLN A 464 -5.21 -28.75 6.74
N TRP A 465 -5.52 -28.34 5.50
CA TRP A 465 -6.85 -27.88 5.10
C TRP A 465 -7.88 -29.02 5.13
N ASP A 466 -8.94 -28.81 5.87
CA ASP A 466 -10.14 -29.64 5.83
C ASP A 466 -11.14 -29.13 4.76
N ALA A 467 -12.37 -29.63 4.79
CA ALA A 467 -13.42 -29.25 3.85
C ALA A 467 -13.89 -27.80 4.06
N GLU A 468 -13.89 -27.31 5.30
CA GLU A 468 -14.26 -25.93 5.63
C GLU A 468 -13.18 -24.96 5.13
N ASP A 469 -11.90 -25.25 5.35
CA ASP A 469 -10.79 -24.45 4.90
C ASP A 469 -10.80 -24.28 3.37
N ARG A 470 -11.02 -25.37 2.64
CA ARG A 470 -11.14 -25.34 1.16
C ARG A 470 -12.30 -24.46 0.71
N ARG A 471 -13.44 -24.53 1.40
CA ARG A 471 -14.60 -23.70 1.12
C ARG A 471 -14.31 -22.22 1.44
N VAL A 472 -13.74 -21.93 2.61
CA VAL A 472 -13.36 -20.57 3.03
C VAL A 472 -12.38 -19.95 2.03
N ALA A 473 -11.36 -20.69 1.62
CA ALA A 473 -10.38 -20.20 0.65
C ALA A 473 -11.04 -19.87 -0.70
N GLN A 474 -11.88 -20.76 -1.23
CA GLN A 474 -12.58 -20.55 -2.50
C GLN A 474 -13.54 -19.34 -2.44
N GLU A 475 -14.37 -19.25 -1.39
CA GLU A 475 -15.37 -18.20 -1.24
C GLU A 475 -14.72 -16.84 -0.93
N SER A 476 -13.62 -16.84 -0.16
CA SER A 476 -12.80 -15.65 0.07
C SER A 476 -12.19 -15.13 -1.22
N LEU A 477 -11.57 -16.03 -2.03
CA LEU A 477 -11.04 -15.61 -3.33
C LEU A 477 -12.13 -15.00 -4.21
N ARG A 478 -13.30 -15.65 -4.30
CA ARG A 478 -14.42 -15.10 -5.10
C ARG A 478 -14.81 -13.71 -4.61
N SER A 479 -14.95 -13.50 -3.30
CA SER A 479 -15.32 -12.21 -2.72
C SER A 479 -14.27 -11.13 -3.01
N GLN A 480 -12.98 -11.48 -2.91
CA GLN A 480 -11.91 -10.51 -3.19
C GLN A 480 -11.85 -10.16 -4.68
N ILE A 481 -11.97 -11.14 -5.56
CA ILE A 481 -11.95 -10.91 -7.02
C ILE A 481 -13.17 -10.09 -7.47
N ASP A 482 -14.36 -10.34 -6.91
CA ASP A 482 -15.55 -9.53 -7.21
C ASP A 482 -15.40 -8.08 -6.77
N MET A 483 -14.67 -7.81 -5.67
CA MET A 483 -14.32 -6.47 -5.23
C MET A 483 -13.25 -5.83 -6.13
N LEU A 484 -12.18 -6.57 -6.49
CA LEU A 484 -11.00 -6.03 -7.14
C LEU A 484 -11.14 -5.85 -8.66
N ARG A 485 -11.92 -6.70 -9.33
CA ARG A 485 -11.99 -6.72 -10.81
C ARG A 485 -12.48 -5.44 -11.48
N PRO A 486 -13.28 -4.55 -10.84
CA PRO A 486 -13.66 -3.28 -11.46
C PRO A 486 -12.52 -2.25 -11.51
N HIS A 487 -11.50 -2.42 -10.65
CA HIS A 487 -10.50 -1.39 -10.39
C HIS A 487 -9.36 -1.38 -11.41
N ALA A 488 -9.12 -0.21 -11.98
CA ALA A 488 -8.07 -0.02 -12.99
C ALA A 488 -6.65 -0.19 -12.42
N SER A 489 -6.45 0.15 -11.15
CA SER A 489 -5.18 0.05 -10.45
C SER A 489 -4.73 -1.39 -10.20
N VAL A 490 -5.63 -2.37 -10.16
CA VAL A 490 -5.26 -3.76 -9.86
C VAL A 490 -4.62 -4.41 -11.08
N PHE A 491 -3.34 -4.78 -10.98
CA PHE A 491 -2.54 -5.32 -12.08
C PHE A 491 -2.26 -6.81 -11.99
N LEU A 492 -2.11 -7.32 -10.76
CA LEU A 492 -1.67 -8.68 -10.55
C LEU A 492 -2.34 -9.31 -9.32
N TRP A 493 -2.67 -10.60 -9.44
CA TRP A 493 -3.07 -11.47 -8.34
C TRP A 493 -2.07 -12.61 -8.16
N ALA A 494 -1.56 -12.81 -6.94
CA ALA A 494 -0.71 -13.94 -6.57
C ALA A 494 -1.50 -14.99 -5.78
N ASN A 495 -1.49 -16.24 -6.26
CA ASN A 495 -2.19 -17.36 -5.63
C ASN A 495 -1.52 -17.84 -4.34
N GLY A 496 -0.24 -17.57 -4.17
CA GLY A 496 0.57 -17.84 -2.98
C GLY A 496 1.70 -16.83 -2.89
N SER A 497 2.37 -16.79 -1.76
CA SER A 497 3.50 -15.91 -1.48
C SER A 497 4.82 -16.70 -1.44
N ASP A 498 5.26 -17.21 -0.27
CA ASP A 498 6.49 -18.02 -0.11
C ASP A 498 6.34 -19.38 -0.79
N GLY A 499 5.16 -19.97 -0.69
CA GLY A 499 4.78 -21.26 -1.23
C GLY A 499 3.99 -21.17 -2.53
N ARG A 500 4.08 -22.22 -3.34
CA ARG A 500 3.18 -22.43 -4.47
C ARG A 500 2.04 -23.36 -4.02
N PRO A 501 0.78 -22.96 -4.17
CA PRO A 501 -0.35 -23.83 -3.84
C PRO A 501 -0.28 -25.18 -4.58
N PRO A 502 -0.71 -26.29 -3.99
CA PRO A 502 -0.87 -27.56 -4.68
C PRO A 502 -1.76 -27.44 -5.92
N ASP A 503 -1.55 -28.26 -6.91
CA ASP A 503 -2.26 -28.20 -8.20
C ASP A 503 -3.77 -28.25 -8.06
N GLU A 504 -4.30 -28.99 -7.09
CA GLU A 504 -5.74 -29.06 -6.79
C GLU A 504 -6.30 -27.72 -6.28
N VAL A 505 -5.53 -26.99 -5.46
CA VAL A 505 -5.88 -25.65 -4.98
C VAL A 505 -5.79 -24.63 -6.13
N LEU A 506 -4.72 -24.69 -6.92
CA LEU A 506 -4.54 -23.86 -8.11
C LEU A 506 -5.66 -24.07 -9.13
N ALA A 507 -6.09 -25.33 -9.35
CA ALA A 507 -7.21 -25.62 -10.24
C ALA A 507 -8.51 -24.96 -9.76
N THR A 508 -8.73 -24.92 -8.43
CA THR A 508 -9.87 -24.23 -7.83
C THR A 508 -9.75 -22.72 -8.01
N TYR A 509 -8.58 -22.13 -7.71
CA TYR A 509 -8.35 -20.69 -7.84
C TYR A 509 -8.46 -20.22 -9.29
N ARG A 510 -7.86 -20.94 -10.25
CA ARG A 510 -7.97 -20.64 -11.68
C ARG A 510 -9.42 -20.71 -12.19
N ARG A 511 -10.23 -21.63 -11.66
CA ARG A 511 -11.66 -21.69 -11.99
C ARG A 511 -12.38 -20.44 -11.46
N VAL A 512 -12.17 -20.06 -10.19
CA VAL A 512 -12.79 -18.85 -9.60
C VAL A 512 -12.42 -17.60 -10.40
N LEU A 513 -11.15 -17.42 -10.76
CA LEU A 513 -10.67 -16.30 -11.56
C LEU A 513 -11.31 -16.29 -12.95
N LYS A 514 -11.41 -17.44 -13.61
CA LYS A 514 -12.06 -17.58 -14.91
C LYS A 514 -13.55 -17.25 -14.85
N ASP A 515 -14.26 -17.81 -13.87
CA ASP A 515 -15.70 -17.60 -13.69
C ASP A 515 -16.04 -16.16 -13.26
N ALA A 516 -15.05 -15.43 -12.73
CA ALA A 516 -15.14 -14.01 -12.42
C ALA A 516 -14.66 -13.10 -13.58
N HIS A 517 -14.33 -13.64 -14.74
CA HIS A 517 -13.78 -12.88 -15.87
C HIS A 517 -12.56 -12.01 -15.51
N TRP A 518 -11.66 -12.55 -14.68
CA TRP A 518 -10.43 -11.86 -14.32
C TRP A 518 -9.54 -11.63 -15.53
N GLN A 519 -9.17 -10.36 -15.79
CA GLN A 519 -8.40 -9.98 -16.99
C GLN A 519 -6.94 -9.61 -16.71
N ASN A 520 -6.56 -9.48 -15.43
CA ASN A 520 -5.23 -9.02 -15.05
C ASN A 520 -4.25 -10.20 -14.89
N ALA A 521 -2.96 -9.89 -14.70
CA ALA A 521 -1.93 -10.90 -14.51
C ALA A 521 -2.21 -11.79 -13.28
N VAL A 522 -1.79 -13.05 -13.37
CA VAL A 522 -1.88 -14.05 -12.28
C VAL A 522 -0.55 -14.79 -12.19
N VAL A 523 -0.04 -14.92 -10.97
CA VAL A 523 1.10 -15.78 -10.67
C VAL A 523 0.74 -16.81 -9.60
N ASP A 524 1.36 -17.98 -9.66
CA ASP A 524 1.11 -19.04 -8.67
C ASP A 524 1.85 -18.79 -7.36
N THR A 525 3.01 -18.12 -7.42
CA THR A 525 3.83 -17.75 -6.26
C THR A 525 4.70 -16.54 -6.59
N VAL A 526 5.13 -15.81 -5.58
CA VAL A 526 6.11 -14.71 -5.72
C VAL A 526 7.49 -15.09 -5.18
N SER A 527 7.76 -16.38 -5.10
CA SER A 527 8.97 -16.95 -4.52
C SER A 527 9.62 -17.97 -5.45
N ALA A 528 10.94 -18.03 -5.43
CA ALA A 528 11.72 -19.08 -6.10
C ALA A 528 12.02 -20.28 -5.18
N PHE A 529 11.47 -20.32 -3.96
CA PHE A 529 11.73 -21.42 -3.01
C PHE A 529 11.06 -22.76 -3.37
N PRO A 530 9.81 -22.79 -3.88
CA PRO A 530 9.20 -24.06 -4.28
C PRO A 530 10.00 -24.77 -5.37
N ARG A 531 10.26 -26.06 -5.18
CA ARG A 531 11.05 -26.88 -6.11
C ARG A 531 10.24 -28.07 -6.62
N GLY A 532 10.40 -28.36 -7.91
CA GLY A 532 9.86 -29.56 -8.51
C GLY A 532 10.66 -30.82 -8.16
N PRO A 533 10.17 -32.02 -8.56
CA PRO A 533 10.88 -33.29 -8.36
C PRO A 533 12.26 -33.33 -9.03
N ASP A 534 12.48 -32.51 -10.06
CA ASP A 534 13.75 -32.34 -10.78
C ASP A 534 14.70 -31.34 -10.11
N GLY A 535 14.30 -30.77 -8.96
CA GLY A 535 15.06 -29.76 -8.21
C GLY A 535 14.98 -28.33 -8.78
N LYS A 536 14.27 -28.12 -9.90
CA LYS A 536 14.11 -26.79 -10.50
C LYS A 536 13.04 -25.99 -9.78
N PRO A 537 13.18 -24.64 -9.73
CA PRO A 537 12.14 -23.79 -9.15
C PRO A 537 10.80 -23.94 -9.87
N LEU A 538 9.72 -24.08 -9.08
CA LEU A 538 8.34 -24.01 -9.55
C LEU A 538 7.84 -22.58 -9.33
N TRP A 539 8.26 -21.63 -10.13
CA TRP A 539 8.01 -20.22 -9.97
C TRP A 539 7.62 -19.52 -11.28
N ASP A 540 7.07 -18.32 -11.17
CA ASP A 540 6.61 -17.50 -12.30
C ASP A 540 7.61 -16.42 -12.72
N GLY A 541 8.85 -16.49 -12.25
CA GLY A 541 9.90 -15.51 -12.52
C GLY A 541 9.97 -14.35 -11.53
N ILE A 542 9.19 -14.38 -10.46
CA ILE A 542 9.28 -13.43 -9.33
C ILE A 542 9.94 -14.14 -8.16
N ARG A 543 10.89 -13.50 -7.51
CA ARG A 543 11.58 -14.00 -6.33
C ARG A 543 11.33 -13.15 -5.10
N MET A 544 11.57 -13.71 -3.94
CA MET A 544 11.81 -12.99 -2.70
C MET A 544 13.30 -12.99 -2.46
N ALA A 545 13.92 -11.82 -2.53
CA ALA A 545 15.37 -11.73 -2.62
C ALA A 545 16.03 -11.10 -1.39
N GLY A 546 15.24 -10.57 -0.46
CA GLY A 546 15.74 -9.93 0.75
C GLY A 546 16.61 -8.68 0.46
N PRO A 547 17.71 -8.44 1.21
CA PRO A 547 18.39 -9.31 2.18
C PRO A 547 17.82 -9.29 3.60
N TYR A 548 16.76 -8.54 3.84
CA TYR A 548 16.08 -8.38 5.14
C TYR A 548 16.99 -7.93 6.30
N SER A 549 18.09 -7.28 5.96
CA SER A 549 18.98 -6.60 6.89
C SER A 549 19.74 -5.51 6.14
N TRP A 550 20.17 -4.47 6.88
CA TRP A 550 20.89 -3.36 6.29
C TRP A 550 22.11 -3.81 5.46
N ARG A 551 22.23 -3.28 4.25
CA ARG A 551 23.35 -3.52 3.33
C ARG A 551 23.94 -2.19 2.85
N PRO A 552 25.28 -2.14 2.65
CA PRO A 552 25.92 -0.94 2.12
C PRO A 552 25.55 -0.74 0.65
N PRO A 553 25.72 0.48 0.10
CA PRO A 553 25.50 0.75 -1.31
C PRO A 553 26.18 -0.22 -2.28
N SER A 554 27.39 -0.71 -1.95
CA SER A 554 28.11 -1.71 -2.74
C SER A 554 27.38 -3.03 -2.94
N TYR A 555 26.45 -3.38 -2.07
CA TYR A 555 25.59 -4.56 -2.24
C TYR A 555 24.69 -4.39 -3.45
N TRP A 556 23.99 -3.26 -3.51
CA TRP A 556 22.97 -2.98 -4.53
C TRP A 556 23.55 -2.86 -5.94
N PHE A 557 24.72 -2.22 -6.07
CA PHE A 557 25.42 -2.07 -7.36
C PHE A 557 26.24 -3.29 -7.80
N SER A 558 26.33 -4.33 -6.95
CA SER A 558 27.24 -5.46 -7.23
C SER A 558 26.80 -6.36 -8.39
N GLY A 559 25.51 -6.45 -8.69
CA GLY A 559 24.96 -7.40 -9.66
C GLY A 559 25.13 -8.89 -9.28
N ARG A 560 25.67 -9.19 -8.07
CA ARG A 560 26.06 -10.54 -7.66
C ARG A 560 25.05 -11.28 -6.81
N TYR A 561 24.11 -10.57 -6.21
CA TYR A 561 23.13 -11.12 -5.27
C TYR A 561 21.74 -11.18 -5.91
N PRO A 562 20.87 -12.11 -5.46
CA PRO A 562 19.52 -12.23 -6.04
C PRO A 562 18.72 -10.94 -6.01
N ALA A 563 18.87 -10.11 -4.97
CA ALA A 563 18.19 -8.83 -4.82
C ALA A 563 18.71 -7.73 -5.77
N THR A 564 19.79 -7.98 -6.51
CA THR A 564 20.43 -6.94 -7.32
C THR A 564 20.17 -7.11 -8.81
N ARG A 565 19.18 -7.93 -9.21
CA ARG A 565 18.77 -8.18 -10.59
C ARG A 565 17.39 -8.81 -10.68
N GLY A 566 16.83 -8.77 -11.89
CA GLY A 566 15.60 -9.47 -12.26
C GLY A 566 14.34 -8.92 -11.63
N ALA A 567 13.40 -9.80 -11.25
CA ALA A 567 12.13 -9.45 -10.65
C ALA A 567 12.03 -9.96 -9.21
N SER A 568 11.80 -9.04 -8.26
CA SER A 568 11.63 -9.39 -6.85
C SER A 568 10.43 -8.67 -6.23
N ALA A 569 9.58 -9.46 -5.54
CA ALA A 569 8.44 -8.97 -4.80
C ALA A 569 8.78 -8.51 -3.37
N GLU A 570 9.99 -8.83 -2.89
CA GLU A 570 10.47 -8.42 -1.56
C GLU A 570 11.97 -8.15 -1.60
N GLN A 571 12.32 -6.88 -1.36
CA GLN A 571 13.70 -6.42 -1.26
C GLN A 571 13.81 -5.33 -0.21
N GLY A 572 14.94 -5.24 0.48
CA GLY A 572 15.23 -4.14 1.39
C GLY A 572 15.90 -4.58 2.68
N ASP A 573 16.32 -3.60 3.45
CA ASP A 573 16.82 -3.76 4.81
C ASP A 573 15.68 -3.67 5.81
N ASN A 574 15.60 -4.64 6.72
CA ASN A 574 14.44 -4.81 7.60
C ASN A 574 14.41 -3.91 8.84
N GLU A 575 15.49 -3.25 9.19
CA GLU A 575 15.49 -2.36 10.34
C GLU A 575 15.79 -0.93 9.92
N HIS A 576 14.82 -0.08 10.15
CA HIS A 576 14.95 1.36 10.03
C HIS A 576 14.74 2.03 11.38
N ILE A 577 15.76 2.72 11.85
CA ILE A 577 15.66 3.53 13.06
C ILE A 577 14.99 4.85 12.64
N PRO A 578 13.80 5.16 13.17
CA PRO A 578 13.14 6.41 12.84
C PRO A 578 13.91 7.62 13.42
N PRO A 579 13.61 8.85 12.95
CA PRO A 579 14.14 10.07 13.57
C PRO A 579 13.90 10.10 15.08
N TYR A 580 14.82 10.70 15.82
CA TYR A 580 14.78 10.72 17.30
C TYR A 580 13.46 11.26 17.86
N ALA A 581 12.83 12.23 17.19
CA ALA A 581 11.52 12.75 17.57
C ALA A 581 10.46 11.64 17.65
N SER A 582 10.48 10.69 16.73
CA SER A 582 9.57 9.53 16.75
C SER A 582 9.91 8.52 17.84
N LEU A 583 11.20 8.26 18.08
CA LEU A 583 11.62 7.36 19.17
C LEU A 583 11.03 7.79 20.52
N ARG A 584 11.01 9.09 20.77
CA ARG A 584 10.44 9.66 22.02
C ARG A 584 8.93 9.50 22.13
N MET A 585 8.24 9.23 21.03
CA MET A 585 6.77 9.07 21.05
C MET A 585 6.35 7.68 21.54
N PHE A 586 7.21 6.68 21.42
CA PHE A 586 6.85 5.32 21.80
C PHE A 586 7.82 4.61 22.76
N ILE A 587 9.04 5.12 22.95
CA ILE A 587 9.98 4.58 23.93
C ILE A 587 10.00 5.47 25.16
N PRO A 588 9.73 4.92 26.38
CA PRO A 588 9.80 5.68 27.61
C PRO A 588 11.17 6.36 27.80
N PRO A 589 11.25 7.57 28.37
CA PRO A 589 12.50 8.34 28.49
C PRO A 589 13.63 7.57 29.14
N GLU A 590 13.35 6.78 30.20
CA GLU A 590 14.31 5.97 30.94
C GLU A 590 14.77 4.72 30.16
N LYS A 591 14.07 4.37 29.05
CA LYS A 591 14.38 3.25 28.17
C LYS A 591 14.97 3.68 26.82
N LEU A 592 15.12 5.00 26.59
CA LEU A 592 15.64 5.53 25.31
C LEU A 592 17.08 5.10 25.05
N TRP A 593 17.89 4.94 26.07
CA TRP A 593 19.30 4.52 25.90
C TRP A 593 19.86 3.86 27.17
N PRO A 594 20.76 2.87 27.03
CA PRO A 594 21.16 2.16 25.82
C PRO A 594 20.03 1.30 25.25
N ILE A 595 20.26 0.70 24.05
CA ILE A 595 19.35 -0.28 23.47
C ILE A 595 19.08 -1.40 24.48
N ASN A 596 17.81 -1.70 24.73
CA ASN A 596 17.31 -2.58 25.77
C ASN A 596 16.10 -3.40 25.32
N ASP A 597 15.43 -4.08 26.23
CA ASP A 597 14.28 -4.94 25.98
C ASP A 597 13.09 -4.24 25.33
N THR A 598 12.88 -2.93 25.57
CA THR A 598 11.84 -2.14 24.89
C THR A 598 12.19 -1.91 23.42
N TRP A 599 13.46 -1.64 23.11
CA TRP A 599 13.92 -1.54 21.73
C TRP A 599 13.72 -2.86 20.98
N PHE A 600 14.11 -3.99 21.61
CA PHE A 600 13.91 -5.30 20.99
C PHE A 600 12.43 -5.65 20.83
N PHE A 601 11.57 -5.22 21.75
CA PHE A 601 10.13 -5.34 21.60
C PHE A 601 9.63 -4.64 20.33
N HIS A 602 10.02 -3.39 20.09
CA HIS A 602 9.65 -2.64 18.89
C HIS A 602 10.43 -3.07 17.63
N ALA A 603 11.51 -3.80 17.76
CA ALA A 603 12.24 -4.37 16.62
C ALA A 603 11.71 -5.71 16.14
N GLY A 604 10.78 -6.31 16.83
CA GLY A 604 10.32 -7.64 16.48
C GLY A 604 11.33 -8.76 16.70
N SER A 605 12.22 -8.60 17.67
CA SER A 605 13.33 -9.53 17.80
C SER A 605 13.83 -9.65 19.22
N ASN A 606 14.62 -10.67 19.51
CA ASN A 606 15.38 -10.77 20.74
C ASN A 606 16.83 -10.33 20.56
N GLN A 607 17.53 -10.16 21.69
CA GLN A 607 18.90 -9.71 21.70
C GLN A 607 19.90 -10.62 20.93
N GLN A 608 19.60 -11.89 20.77
CA GLN A 608 20.52 -12.87 20.19
C GLN A 608 20.42 -12.99 18.66
N ASN A 609 19.21 -12.86 18.11
CA ASN A 609 18.93 -13.08 16.69
C ASN A 609 18.33 -11.83 16.02
N SER A 610 18.67 -10.66 16.53
CA SER A 610 18.06 -9.41 16.12
C SER A 610 18.76 -8.78 14.93
N THR A 611 18.00 -8.45 13.91
CA THR A 611 18.46 -7.60 12.82
C THR A 611 18.76 -6.18 13.32
N LEU A 612 18.11 -5.70 14.40
CA LEU A 612 18.50 -4.47 15.13
C LEU A 612 19.98 -4.51 15.58
N THR A 613 20.48 -5.67 16.03
CA THR A 613 21.89 -5.84 16.34
C THR A 613 22.77 -5.69 15.10
N ASN A 614 22.30 -6.13 13.93
CA ASN A 614 23.02 -5.99 12.67
C ASN A 614 23.08 -4.54 12.21
N VAL A 615 21.98 -3.80 12.22
CA VAL A 615 21.98 -2.37 11.83
C VAL A 615 22.80 -1.54 12.82
N ARG A 616 22.72 -1.82 14.13
CA ARG A 616 23.58 -1.19 15.13
C ARG A 616 25.06 -1.43 14.81
N ARG A 617 25.44 -2.67 14.51
CA ARG A 617 26.81 -3.01 14.14
C ARG A 617 27.27 -2.24 12.90
N ALA A 618 26.40 -2.13 11.89
CA ALA A 618 26.69 -1.36 10.68
C ALA A 618 26.93 0.12 11.00
N ILE A 619 26.06 0.74 11.79
CA ILE A 619 26.19 2.13 12.22
C ILE A 619 27.46 2.35 13.03
N ASP A 620 27.73 1.51 14.05
CA ASP A 620 28.90 1.63 14.91
C ASP A 620 30.22 1.44 14.12
N ARG A 621 30.25 0.53 13.15
CA ARG A 621 31.46 0.26 12.32
C ARG A 621 31.71 1.35 11.28
N ARG A 622 30.63 1.95 10.71
CA ARG A 622 30.77 2.97 9.67
C ARG A 622 30.91 4.38 10.25
N TYR A 623 30.07 4.73 11.22
CA TYR A 623 29.94 6.10 11.75
C TYR A 623 30.47 6.25 13.19
N GLY A 624 31.02 5.18 13.78
CA GLY A 624 31.50 5.14 15.16
C GLY A 624 30.40 4.94 16.20
N VAL A 625 30.76 4.47 17.38
CA VAL A 625 29.85 4.18 18.49
C VAL A 625 29.08 5.43 18.91
N SER A 626 27.80 5.27 19.23
CA SER A 626 26.91 6.35 19.67
C SER A 626 26.85 6.42 21.20
N ALA A 627 26.88 7.63 21.74
CA ALA A 627 26.82 7.87 23.18
C ALA A 627 25.38 7.95 23.73
N ASN A 628 24.38 8.22 22.88
CA ASN A 628 22.98 8.36 23.25
C ASN A 628 22.07 8.06 22.07
N ALA A 629 20.76 7.99 22.32
CA ALA A 629 19.74 7.66 21.32
C ALA A 629 19.66 8.68 20.18
N GLN A 630 19.82 9.99 20.47
CA GLN A 630 19.83 11.04 19.44
C GLN A 630 20.96 10.81 18.45
N MET A 631 22.19 10.65 18.95
CA MET A 631 23.35 10.40 18.09
C MET A 631 23.21 9.11 17.28
N PHE A 632 22.62 8.07 17.87
CA PHE A 632 22.35 6.82 17.17
C PHE A 632 21.33 7.00 16.04
N ALA A 633 20.21 7.69 16.33
CA ALA A 633 19.19 7.97 15.33
C ALA A 633 19.72 8.85 14.19
N ASP A 634 20.53 9.88 14.49
CA ASP A 634 21.11 10.76 13.46
C ASP A 634 22.05 10.00 12.52
N LYS A 635 22.90 9.13 13.05
CA LYS A 635 23.75 8.24 12.25
C LYS A 635 22.94 7.22 11.44
N ALA A 636 21.86 6.73 12.00
CA ALA A 636 20.95 5.82 11.30
C ALA A 636 20.31 6.48 10.08
N GLN A 637 19.96 7.77 10.16
CA GLN A 637 19.43 8.50 8.98
C GLN A 637 20.43 8.53 7.83
N LEU A 638 21.72 8.72 8.08
CA LEU A 638 22.77 8.63 7.06
C LEU A 638 22.84 7.23 6.44
N ALA A 639 22.87 6.19 7.28
CA ALA A 639 22.99 4.81 6.83
C ALA A 639 21.78 4.37 5.99
N HIS A 640 20.57 4.73 6.42
CA HIS A 640 19.34 4.40 5.70
C HIS A 640 19.19 5.19 4.41
N TYR A 641 19.57 6.49 4.40
CA TYR A 641 19.57 7.31 3.20
C TYR A 641 20.42 6.69 2.10
N GLU A 642 21.68 6.33 2.39
CA GLU A 642 22.60 5.81 1.37
C GLU A 642 22.21 4.42 0.87
N SER A 643 21.75 3.50 1.76
CA SER A 643 21.32 2.16 1.37
C SER A 643 20.05 2.18 0.50
N THR A 644 19.02 2.90 0.94
CA THR A 644 17.74 2.98 0.21
C THR A 644 17.90 3.70 -1.14
N ARG A 645 18.72 4.77 -1.19
CA ARG A 645 19.05 5.44 -2.45
C ARG A 645 19.73 4.48 -3.41
N ALA A 646 20.76 3.79 -2.96
CA ALA A 646 21.53 2.87 -3.78
C ALA A 646 20.70 1.71 -4.35
N GLN A 647 19.73 1.20 -3.59
CA GLN A 647 18.80 0.19 -4.07
C GLN A 647 18.05 0.68 -5.31
N PHE A 648 17.40 1.82 -5.24
CA PHE A 648 16.61 2.33 -6.36
C PHE A 648 17.49 2.90 -7.50
N GLU A 649 18.61 3.52 -7.19
CA GLU A 649 19.57 3.99 -8.21
C GLU A 649 20.16 2.85 -9.03
N SER A 650 20.62 1.78 -8.38
CA SER A 650 21.21 0.62 -9.07
C SER A 650 20.18 -0.07 -9.95
N PHE A 651 18.94 -0.18 -9.46
CA PHE A 651 17.83 -0.75 -10.20
C PHE A 651 17.51 0.08 -11.44
N ALA A 652 17.40 1.40 -11.30
CA ALA A 652 17.10 2.31 -12.41
C ALA A 652 18.25 2.38 -13.43
N ALA A 653 19.51 2.39 -12.96
CA ALA A 653 20.70 2.41 -13.82
C ALA A 653 20.90 1.09 -14.60
N GLY A 654 20.46 -0.04 -14.04
CA GLY A 654 20.46 -1.33 -14.74
C GLY A 654 19.38 -1.45 -15.80
N GLY A 655 18.30 -0.67 -15.70
CA GLY A 655 17.22 -0.57 -16.67
C GLY A 655 16.51 -1.89 -16.95
N TRP A 656 15.69 -1.90 -18.00
CA TRP A 656 14.83 -3.03 -18.39
C TRP A 656 15.57 -4.32 -18.70
N ASP A 657 16.77 -4.22 -19.25
CA ASP A 657 17.55 -5.42 -19.63
C ASP A 657 18.01 -6.23 -18.43
N THR A 658 18.28 -5.59 -17.30
CA THR A 658 18.80 -6.23 -16.09
C THR A 658 17.71 -6.43 -15.03
N HIS A 659 16.74 -5.56 -15.00
CA HIS A 659 15.72 -5.51 -13.96
C HIS A 659 14.31 -5.47 -14.54
N LYS A 660 13.35 -6.08 -13.85
CA LYS A 660 11.93 -6.03 -14.20
C LYS A 660 11.07 -5.50 -13.04
N MET A 661 11.43 -5.84 -11.81
CA MET A 661 10.64 -5.50 -10.62
C MET A 661 11.53 -5.38 -9.38
N THR A 662 11.37 -4.30 -8.63
CA THR A 662 11.82 -4.16 -7.24
C THR A 662 10.66 -3.70 -6.38
N VAL A 663 10.35 -4.43 -5.31
CA VAL A 663 9.33 -4.07 -4.33
C VAL A 663 9.97 -4.00 -2.96
N TYR A 664 10.06 -2.79 -2.42
CA TYR A 664 10.69 -2.56 -1.12
C TYR A 664 9.87 -3.18 0.02
N TRP A 665 10.51 -3.95 0.86
CA TRP A 665 9.92 -4.57 2.04
C TRP A 665 10.37 -3.84 3.31
N MET A 666 9.59 -2.83 3.88
CA MET A 666 8.23 -2.42 3.53
C MET A 666 8.12 -0.90 3.32
N LEU A 667 6.97 -0.42 2.80
CA LEU A 667 6.69 0.99 2.61
C LEU A 667 6.57 1.74 3.94
N ASN A 668 5.72 1.23 4.83
CA ASN A 668 5.30 1.86 6.08
C ASN A 668 5.28 0.88 7.24
N SER A 669 5.30 1.41 8.45
CA SER A 669 5.11 0.61 9.66
C SER A 669 3.63 0.48 10.00
N HIS A 670 3.21 -0.71 10.40
CA HIS A 670 1.86 -1.00 10.89
C HIS A 670 1.64 -0.59 12.36
N TRP A 671 2.70 -0.34 13.10
CA TRP A 671 2.75 0.22 14.45
C TRP A 671 4.12 0.87 14.68
N PRO A 672 4.36 1.65 15.75
CA PRO A 672 5.68 2.22 16.01
C PRO A 672 6.73 1.13 16.21
N SER A 673 7.44 0.78 15.15
CA SER A 673 8.41 -0.32 15.13
C SER A 673 9.67 0.07 14.36
N PHE A 674 10.72 -0.74 14.48
CA PHE A 674 11.94 -0.63 13.70
C PHE A 674 11.93 -1.51 12.45
N PHE A 675 10.83 -2.17 12.18
CA PHE A 675 10.72 -3.04 11.02
C PHE A 675 10.64 -2.22 9.73
N GLY A 676 11.44 -2.61 8.74
CA GLY A 676 11.76 -1.88 7.53
C GLY A 676 10.65 -1.04 6.95
N HIS A 677 10.85 0.25 6.94
CA HIS A 677 9.89 1.21 6.44
C HIS A 677 10.59 2.40 5.79
N ILE A 678 10.03 2.91 4.72
CA ILE A 678 10.57 4.11 4.06
C ILE A 678 10.24 5.37 4.88
N PHE A 679 9.10 5.38 5.56
CA PHE A 679 8.70 6.38 6.54
C PHE A 679 8.04 5.70 7.74
N ASP A 680 8.13 6.32 8.91
CA ASP A 680 7.71 5.69 10.16
C ASP A 680 6.18 5.68 10.37
N TYR A 681 5.74 5.03 11.46
CA TYR A 681 4.33 4.93 11.81
C TYR A 681 3.63 6.29 11.92
N TYR A 682 4.32 7.34 12.38
CA TYR A 682 3.76 8.69 12.55
C TYR A 682 3.73 9.49 11.25
N LEU A 683 4.01 8.86 10.11
CA LEU A 683 4.15 9.48 8.79
C LEU A 683 5.27 10.52 8.74
N ARG A 684 6.32 10.35 9.55
CA ARG A 684 7.51 11.21 9.52
C ARG A 684 8.50 10.66 8.50
N PRO A 685 8.81 11.42 7.45
CA PRO A 685 9.83 11.05 6.50
C PRO A 685 11.23 11.21 7.12
N GLY A 686 12.04 10.18 7.02
CA GLY A 686 13.43 10.13 7.50
C GLY A 686 14.44 10.03 6.36
N GLY A 687 15.68 9.63 6.70
CA GLY A 687 16.74 9.44 5.72
C GLY A 687 16.39 8.42 4.62
N ALA A 688 15.72 7.32 4.98
CA ALA A 688 15.26 6.32 4.02
C ALA A 688 14.31 6.91 2.96
N TYR A 689 13.38 7.79 3.38
CA TYR A 689 12.42 8.44 2.49
C TYR A 689 13.12 9.28 1.41
N TYR A 690 14.02 10.17 1.83
CA TYR A 690 14.71 11.05 0.88
C TYR A 690 15.79 10.32 0.07
N GLY A 691 16.38 9.25 0.63
CA GLY A 691 17.21 8.33 -0.13
C GLY A 691 16.42 7.65 -1.25
N ALA A 692 15.26 7.06 -0.94
CA ALA A 692 14.37 6.47 -1.93
C ALA A 692 13.91 7.50 -2.98
N LYS A 693 13.48 8.68 -2.54
CA LYS A 693 13.04 9.77 -3.42
C LYS A 693 14.12 10.19 -4.43
N LYS A 694 15.40 10.25 -4.02
CA LYS A 694 16.52 10.51 -4.92
C LYS A 694 16.69 9.41 -5.97
N GLY A 695 16.61 8.12 -5.55
CA GLY A 695 16.78 6.98 -6.44
C GLY A 695 15.58 6.73 -7.37
N LEU A 696 14.41 7.28 -7.04
CA LEU A 696 13.15 7.11 -7.79
C LEU A 696 12.86 8.28 -8.75
N ARG A 697 13.69 9.31 -8.80
CA ARG A 697 13.50 10.45 -9.72
C ARG A 697 13.40 9.99 -11.17
N PRO A 698 12.46 10.56 -11.95
CA PRO A 698 12.30 10.18 -13.37
C PRO A 698 13.55 10.48 -14.21
N LEU A 699 14.28 11.53 -13.87
CA LEU A 699 15.56 11.87 -14.49
C LEU A 699 16.59 12.14 -13.40
N SER A 700 17.74 11.47 -13.44
CA SER A 700 18.75 11.56 -12.41
C SER A 700 20.17 11.38 -12.93
N VAL A 701 21.16 11.73 -12.11
CA VAL A 701 22.57 11.45 -12.31
C VAL A 701 23.05 10.60 -11.15
N VAL A 702 23.56 9.41 -11.44
CA VAL A 702 23.91 8.38 -10.46
C VAL A 702 25.41 8.17 -10.45
N PHE A 703 25.99 8.11 -9.23
CA PHE A 703 27.39 7.79 -9.01
C PHE A 703 27.52 6.40 -8.39
N ASP A 704 28.09 5.48 -9.15
CA ASP A 704 28.41 4.14 -8.71
C ASP A 704 29.93 4.02 -8.45
N SER A 705 30.34 4.10 -7.20
CA SER A 705 31.72 3.90 -6.78
C SER A 705 32.08 2.41 -6.55
N TYR A 706 31.14 1.52 -6.74
CA TYR A 706 31.25 0.11 -6.35
C TYR A 706 31.36 -0.83 -7.54
N ALA A 707 31.13 -0.32 -8.74
CA ALA A 707 31.16 -1.11 -9.94
C ALA A 707 32.59 -1.50 -10.30
N THR A 708 32.95 -2.69 -9.97
CA THR A 708 33.87 -3.57 -10.69
C THR A 708 35.37 -3.30 -10.70
N GLY A 709 36.14 -4.35 -10.53
CA GLY A 709 37.52 -4.57 -10.93
C GLY A 709 38.53 -3.69 -10.22
N ASP A 710 38.67 -2.46 -10.59
CA ASP A 710 39.33 -1.43 -9.78
C ASP A 710 38.26 -0.70 -8.95
N ARG A 711 38.08 -1.17 -7.74
CA ARG A 711 37.04 -0.72 -6.77
C ARG A 711 37.15 0.75 -6.35
N ARG A 712 37.98 1.53 -6.99
CA ARG A 712 38.21 2.95 -6.69
C ARG A 712 37.80 3.86 -7.82
N GLN A 713 37.36 3.33 -8.97
CA GLN A 713 36.84 4.13 -10.07
C GLN A 713 35.31 4.21 -9.99
N GLY A 714 34.81 5.44 -9.83
CA GLY A 714 33.39 5.70 -9.83
C GLY A 714 32.85 5.97 -11.21
N LYS A 715 31.76 5.31 -11.58
CA LYS A 715 31.00 5.59 -12.80
C LYS A 715 29.93 6.61 -12.53
N VAL A 716 29.79 7.59 -13.41
CA VAL A 716 28.68 8.54 -13.40
C VAL A 716 27.80 8.25 -14.60
N THR A 717 26.51 8.05 -14.36
CA THR A 717 25.53 7.64 -15.35
C THR A 717 24.32 8.56 -15.27
N VAL A 718 23.82 9.01 -16.42
CA VAL A 718 22.50 9.66 -16.52
C VAL A 718 21.44 8.59 -16.66
N VAL A 719 20.40 8.66 -15.86
CA VAL A 719 19.30 7.70 -15.84
C VAL A 719 18.01 8.42 -16.19
N ASN A 720 17.31 7.97 -17.21
CA ASN A 720 16.04 8.51 -17.66
C ASN A 720 14.93 7.45 -17.55
N GLN A 721 14.10 7.55 -16.51
CA GLN A 721 12.93 6.71 -16.30
C GLN A 721 11.62 7.40 -16.75
N SER A 722 11.73 8.55 -17.44
CA SER A 722 10.58 9.23 -18.02
C SER A 722 10.15 8.58 -19.34
N PRO A 723 8.90 8.80 -19.80
CA PRO A 723 8.40 8.22 -21.05
C PRO A 723 8.97 8.89 -22.32
N GLU A 724 9.82 9.90 -22.17
CA GLU A 724 10.39 10.68 -23.27
C GLU A 724 11.90 10.59 -23.27
N ALA A 725 12.51 10.51 -24.45
CA ALA A 725 13.95 10.65 -24.61
C ALA A 725 14.41 12.07 -24.21
N LYS A 726 15.61 12.19 -23.70
CA LYS A 726 16.25 13.48 -23.34
C LYS A 726 17.56 13.60 -24.12
N SER A 727 17.83 14.78 -24.64
CA SER A 727 19.02 15.07 -25.43
C SER A 727 19.73 16.32 -24.98
N ASP A 728 20.97 16.48 -25.44
CA ASP A 728 21.84 17.61 -25.17
C ASP A 728 22.02 17.90 -23.68
N LEU A 729 22.13 16.82 -22.88
CA LEU A 729 22.32 16.90 -21.45
C LEU A 729 23.79 17.11 -21.12
N ARG A 730 24.05 17.85 -20.04
CA ARG A 730 25.38 18.04 -19.47
C ARG A 730 25.44 17.54 -18.03
N VAL A 731 26.49 16.80 -17.72
CA VAL A 731 26.82 16.39 -16.35
C VAL A 731 28.02 17.15 -15.86
N ARG A 732 27.93 17.71 -14.65
CA ARG A 732 29.08 18.26 -13.90
C ARG A 732 29.29 17.47 -12.63
N VAL A 733 30.51 17.07 -12.35
CA VAL A 733 30.88 16.38 -11.12
C VAL A 733 31.97 17.13 -10.40
N ARG A 734 31.73 17.46 -9.14
CA ARG A 734 32.66 18.14 -8.26
C ARG A 734 33.00 17.28 -7.04
N VAL A 735 34.28 17.12 -6.75
CA VAL A 735 34.76 16.37 -5.59
C VAL A 735 35.30 17.36 -4.56
N TYR A 736 34.81 17.25 -3.33
CA TYR A 736 35.25 18.08 -2.20
C TYR A 736 35.85 17.21 -1.11
N ASP A 737 36.93 17.70 -0.48
CA ASP A 737 37.44 17.06 0.73
C ASP A 737 36.53 17.35 1.94
N LEU A 738 36.81 16.70 3.06
CA LEU A 738 36.08 16.83 4.31
C LEU A 738 36.02 18.27 4.83
N GLY A 739 37.02 19.07 4.52
CA GLY A 739 37.09 20.49 4.88
C GLY A 739 36.28 21.43 4.01
N GLY A 740 35.72 20.95 2.89
CA GLY A 740 34.96 21.74 1.93
C GLY A 740 35.78 22.35 0.76
N ARG A 741 37.07 21.97 0.63
CA ARG A 741 37.88 22.43 -0.48
C ARG A 741 37.59 21.61 -1.74
N LEU A 742 37.33 22.30 -2.85
CA LEU A 742 37.15 21.67 -4.16
C LEU A 742 38.47 21.03 -4.62
N ARG A 743 38.44 19.76 -4.95
CA ARG A 743 39.60 18.94 -5.35
C ARG A 743 39.57 18.54 -6.82
N GLU A 744 38.37 18.34 -7.37
CA GLU A 744 38.16 17.99 -8.77
C GLU A 744 36.89 18.64 -9.28
N ASP A 745 36.87 19.07 -10.55
CA ASP A 745 35.72 19.60 -11.27
C ASP A 745 35.75 19.09 -12.71
N ARG A 746 34.79 18.26 -13.07
CA ARG A 746 34.72 17.56 -14.36
C ARG A 746 33.35 17.78 -15.00
N ASN A 747 33.35 17.90 -16.34
CA ASN A 747 32.14 17.99 -17.13
C ASN A 747 32.12 16.91 -18.22
N ALA A 748 30.90 16.49 -18.59
CA ALA A 748 30.62 15.73 -19.80
C ALA A 748 29.37 16.35 -20.45
N ASP A 749 29.50 16.68 -21.72
CA ASP A 749 28.49 17.41 -22.50
C ASP A 749 27.93 16.52 -23.61
N GLY A 750 26.76 16.90 -24.18
CA GLY A 750 26.16 16.24 -25.34
C GLY A 750 25.69 14.82 -25.04
N ILE A 751 25.12 14.59 -23.86
CA ILE A 751 24.62 13.28 -23.46
C ILE A 751 23.17 13.16 -23.89
N ASP A 752 22.88 12.14 -24.69
CA ASP A 752 21.54 11.73 -25.08
C ASP A 752 21.16 10.43 -24.35
N VAL A 753 19.92 10.33 -23.90
CA VAL A 753 19.41 9.15 -23.19
C VAL A 753 17.96 8.86 -23.58
N ASP A 754 17.71 7.68 -24.06
CA ASP A 754 16.37 7.22 -24.45
C ASP A 754 15.42 7.11 -23.26
N ALA A 755 14.11 7.05 -23.54
CA ALA A 755 13.09 6.76 -22.55
C ALA A 755 13.33 5.38 -21.89
N GLY A 756 13.28 5.32 -20.57
CA GLY A 756 13.50 4.11 -19.81
C GLY A 756 14.95 3.59 -19.79
N ALA A 757 15.92 4.40 -20.25
CA ALA A 757 17.31 3.98 -20.45
C ALA A 757 18.30 4.70 -19.51
N ALA A 758 19.56 4.27 -19.57
CA ALA A 758 20.68 4.90 -18.89
C ALA A 758 21.86 5.12 -19.85
N ALA A 759 22.55 6.26 -19.73
CA ALA A 759 23.70 6.62 -20.57
C ALA A 759 24.92 6.93 -19.70
N PRO A 760 26.12 6.37 -20.00
CA PRO A 760 27.33 6.70 -19.28
C PRO A 760 27.73 8.16 -19.53
N ALA A 761 28.13 8.89 -18.48
CA ALA A 761 28.61 10.27 -18.58
C ALA A 761 30.15 10.34 -18.48
N LEU A 762 30.69 9.95 -17.34
CA LEU A 762 32.13 9.98 -17.09
C LEU A 762 32.54 8.96 -16.03
N THR A 763 33.85 8.77 -15.90
CA THR A 763 34.45 7.96 -14.81
C THR A 763 35.36 8.87 -13.98
N LEU A 764 35.17 8.81 -12.65
CA LEU A 764 36.03 9.53 -11.71
C LEU A 764 37.24 8.69 -11.30
N ALA A 765 38.33 9.36 -11.07
CA ALA A 765 39.49 8.78 -10.40
C ALA A 765 39.17 8.51 -8.92
N PRO A 766 40.02 7.72 -8.21
CA PRO A 766 39.89 7.57 -6.77
C PRO A 766 39.90 8.95 -6.08
N GLY A 767 39.10 9.09 -5.02
CA GLY A 767 38.98 10.35 -4.28
C GLY A 767 40.30 10.84 -3.67
N PRO A 768 40.34 12.05 -3.12
CA PRO A 768 41.56 12.71 -2.63
C PRO A 768 42.19 11.92 -1.49
N ALA A 769 43.41 11.39 -1.72
CA ALA A 769 44.05 10.42 -0.81
C ALA A 769 44.35 11.00 0.60
N ASP A 770 44.36 12.31 0.75
CA ASP A 770 44.59 13.05 2.00
C ASP A 770 43.31 13.36 2.78
N SER A 771 42.15 13.01 2.26
CA SER A 771 40.87 13.17 2.94
C SER A 771 40.24 11.80 3.26
N PRO A 772 40.08 11.42 4.54
CA PRO A 772 39.55 10.08 4.90
C PRO A 772 38.11 9.87 4.43
N VAL A 773 37.32 10.96 4.36
CA VAL A 773 36.00 11.03 3.76
C VAL A 773 35.99 12.21 2.81
N PHE A 774 35.25 12.09 1.71
CA PHE A 774 35.11 13.12 0.69
C PHE A 774 33.71 13.11 0.13
N PHE A 775 33.30 14.22 -0.51
CA PHE A 775 31.98 14.38 -1.10
C PHE A 775 32.09 14.40 -2.62
N VAL A 776 31.20 13.66 -3.29
CA VAL A 776 31.02 13.68 -4.74
C VAL A 776 29.66 14.30 -5.03
N ARG A 777 29.65 15.46 -5.67
CA ARG A 777 28.44 16.16 -6.12
C ARG A 777 28.27 15.94 -7.60
N CYS A 778 27.16 15.38 -8.01
CA CYS A 778 26.79 15.17 -9.38
C CYS A 778 25.60 16.07 -9.73
N GLU A 779 25.71 16.85 -10.76
CA GLU A 779 24.69 17.76 -11.24
C GLU A 779 24.38 17.46 -12.71
N LEU A 780 23.12 17.40 -13.05
CA LEU A 780 22.60 17.21 -14.41
C LEU A 780 21.93 18.50 -14.88
N PHE A 781 22.31 18.95 -16.05
CA PHE A 781 21.78 20.17 -16.67
C PHE A 781 21.14 19.84 -18.02
N ASP A 782 20.17 20.65 -18.42
CA ASP A 782 19.71 20.70 -19.80
C ASP A 782 20.66 21.50 -20.70
N GLY A 783 20.42 21.53 -22.03
CA GLY A 783 21.20 22.31 -23.01
C GLY A 783 21.14 23.82 -22.77
N ALA A 784 20.17 24.34 -22.03
CA ALA A 784 20.05 25.73 -21.64
C ALA A 784 20.82 26.07 -20.36
N GLY A 785 21.32 25.07 -19.64
CA GLY A 785 22.08 25.19 -18.40
C GLY A 785 21.23 25.21 -17.12
N ALA A 786 19.94 24.88 -17.19
CA ALA A 786 19.12 24.72 -16.00
C ALA A 786 19.43 23.37 -15.32
N VAL A 787 19.50 23.36 -13.98
CA VAL A 787 19.70 22.13 -13.19
C VAL A 787 18.44 21.28 -13.22
N LEU A 788 18.57 20.06 -13.73
CA LEU A 788 17.48 19.08 -13.79
C LEU A 788 17.49 18.11 -12.60
N ALA A 789 18.70 17.74 -12.13
CA ALA A 789 18.87 16.85 -11.00
C ALA A 789 20.21 17.09 -10.31
N GLU A 790 20.25 16.78 -9.01
CA GLU A 790 21.45 16.83 -8.19
C GLU A 790 21.47 15.68 -7.22
N ASN A 791 22.64 15.05 -7.07
CA ASN A 791 22.95 14.06 -6.05
C ASN A 791 24.28 14.36 -5.36
N VAL A 792 24.33 14.15 -4.04
CA VAL A 792 25.55 14.25 -3.25
C VAL A 792 25.84 12.93 -2.58
N TYR A 793 27.03 12.40 -2.79
CA TYR A 793 27.53 11.16 -2.20
C TYR A 793 28.67 11.46 -1.25
N TRP A 794 28.71 10.80 -0.11
CA TRP A 794 29.86 10.81 0.80
C TRP A 794 30.57 9.47 0.73
N GLN A 795 31.85 9.50 0.55
CA GLN A 795 32.68 8.34 0.27
C GLN A 795 33.84 8.26 1.26
N SER A 796 34.21 7.04 1.61
CA SER A 796 35.40 6.77 2.42
C SER A 796 36.55 6.25 1.56
N GLN A 797 37.77 6.59 1.93
CA GLN A 797 38.97 5.97 1.35
C GLN A 797 39.02 4.46 1.61
N ARG A 798 38.45 4.00 2.70
CA ARG A 798 38.28 2.58 3.01
C ARG A 798 36.87 2.17 2.56
N PRO A 799 36.73 1.39 1.48
CA PRO A 799 35.43 0.99 0.97
C PRO A 799 34.80 -0.13 1.79
N ASP A 800 33.47 -0.28 1.64
CA ASP A 800 32.78 -1.51 1.99
C ASP A 800 33.26 -2.64 1.07
N ASP A 801 33.55 -3.80 1.65
CA ASP A 801 33.83 -5.02 0.90
C ASP A 801 32.93 -6.16 1.37
N LEU A 802 32.24 -6.75 0.41
CA LEU A 802 31.39 -7.91 0.62
C LEU A 802 32.13 -9.15 0.15
N GLY A 803 32.10 -10.20 0.95
CA GLY A 803 32.61 -11.50 0.56
C GLY A 803 31.90 -12.07 -0.69
N PRO A 804 32.38 -13.17 -1.22
CA PRO A 804 31.66 -13.85 -2.28
C PRO A 804 30.27 -14.26 -1.80
N PRO A 805 29.26 -14.29 -2.70
CA PRO A 805 27.95 -14.81 -2.36
C PRO A 805 28.05 -16.24 -1.80
N SER A 806 27.36 -16.52 -0.70
CA SER A 806 27.15 -17.87 -0.19
C SER A 806 26.06 -18.59 -0.98
N ASN A 807 25.89 -19.89 -0.74
CA ASN A 807 24.77 -20.64 -1.33
C ASN A 807 23.39 -20.10 -0.88
N ASP A 808 23.35 -19.39 0.26
CA ASP A 808 22.17 -18.68 0.76
C ASP A 808 22.35 -17.16 0.67
N ALA A 809 22.74 -16.69 -0.49
CA ALA A 809 23.14 -15.30 -0.74
C ALA A 809 22.01 -14.28 -0.52
N ALA A 810 20.74 -14.72 -0.49
CA ALA A 810 19.63 -13.83 -0.20
C ALA A 810 19.69 -13.30 1.24
N PHE A 811 20.08 -14.14 2.19
CA PHE A 811 19.98 -13.84 3.62
C PHE A 811 21.35 -13.71 4.31
N ASP A 812 22.39 -14.38 3.79
CA ASP A 812 23.72 -14.41 4.41
C ASP A 812 24.76 -13.79 3.48
N THR A 813 24.96 -12.50 3.59
CA THR A 813 26.03 -11.76 2.92
C THR A 813 27.09 -11.35 3.93
N LYS A 814 28.25 -11.93 3.83
CA LYS A 814 29.37 -11.63 4.73
C LYS A 814 29.98 -10.28 4.39
N GLN A 815 29.96 -9.33 5.33
CA GLN A 815 30.71 -8.08 5.26
C GLN A 815 32.16 -8.32 5.66
N VAL A 816 33.10 -8.15 4.74
CA VAL A 816 34.54 -8.37 4.96
C VAL A 816 35.19 -7.11 5.54
N SER A 817 34.90 -5.95 4.96
CA SER A 817 35.31 -4.65 5.48
C SER A 817 34.16 -3.65 5.42
N TRP A 818 34.26 -2.60 6.25
CA TRP A 818 33.28 -1.52 6.35
C TRP A 818 33.93 -0.22 5.89
N ALA A 819 33.18 0.58 5.17
CA ALA A 819 33.58 1.96 4.90
C ALA A 819 33.74 2.73 6.22
N ASP A 820 34.82 3.49 6.35
CA ASP A 820 35.09 4.25 7.57
C ASP A 820 34.65 5.71 7.37
N MET A 821 33.48 6.03 7.89
CA MET A 821 32.90 7.38 7.88
C MET A 821 33.09 8.11 9.22
N THR A 822 33.93 7.57 10.15
CA THR A 822 34.07 8.14 11.50
C THR A 822 34.58 9.59 11.49
N ALA A 823 35.33 9.94 10.46
CA ALA A 823 35.82 11.31 10.28
C ALA A 823 34.71 12.37 10.12
N LEU A 824 33.49 11.98 9.73
CA LEU A 824 32.36 12.87 9.69
C LEU A 824 32.05 13.50 11.05
N ALA A 825 32.28 12.78 12.15
CA ALA A 825 32.09 13.31 13.51
C ALA A 825 33.00 14.50 13.84
N ALA A 826 34.13 14.63 13.14
CA ALA A 826 35.07 15.72 13.31
C ALA A 826 34.96 16.81 12.23
N MET A 827 33.89 16.81 11.43
CA MET A 827 33.67 17.84 10.42
C MET A 827 33.71 19.25 11.03
N PRO A 828 34.39 20.21 10.37
CA PRO A 828 34.34 21.62 10.78
C PRO A 828 32.90 22.12 10.81
N ARG A 829 32.57 22.88 11.85
CA ARG A 829 31.23 23.47 11.97
C ARG A 829 30.95 24.44 10.83
N ALA A 830 29.78 24.32 10.21
CA ALA A 830 29.18 25.28 9.29
C ALA A 830 28.07 26.06 10.01
N ALA A 831 27.90 27.32 9.62
CA ALA A 831 26.80 28.16 10.08
C ALA A 831 25.92 28.51 8.88
N LEU A 832 24.64 28.26 8.96
CA LEU A 832 23.68 28.56 7.90
C LEU A 832 22.90 29.85 8.24
N GLU A 833 22.66 30.66 7.20
CA GLU A 833 21.63 31.69 7.22
C GLU A 833 20.37 31.11 6.60
N VAL A 834 19.28 31.05 7.40
CA VAL A 834 18.02 30.44 6.99
C VAL A 834 16.93 31.50 6.91
N THR A 835 16.13 31.47 5.86
CA THR A 835 14.90 32.26 5.73
C THR A 835 13.76 31.38 5.25
N ALA A 836 12.55 31.67 5.71
CA ALA A 836 11.36 30.94 5.31
C ALA A 836 10.26 31.91 4.86
N ARG A 837 9.62 31.62 3.75
CA ARG A 837 8.55 32.44 3.18
C ARG A 837 7.34 31.58 2.83
N PRO A 838 6.13 32.06 3.17
CA PRO A 838 4.92 31.38 2.72
C PRO A 838 4.78 31.48 1.19
N GLY A 839 4.42 30.41 0.56
CA GLY A 839 4.05 30.30 -0.85
C GLY A 839 2.55 30.09 -1.03
N ALA A 840 2.12 29.76 -2.25
CA ALA A 840 0.75 29.40 -2.53
C ALA A 840 0.41 27.99 -1.97
N ASP A 841 -0.88 27.73 -1.73
CA ASP A 841 -1.43 26.41 -1.41
C ASP A 841 -0.75 25.67 -0.22
N GLY A 842 -0.44 26.42 0.84
CA GLY A 842 0.20 25.88 2.03
C GLY A 842 1.68 25.49 1.86
N ALA A 843 2.31 25.90 0.76
CA ALA A 843 3.74 25.72 0.58
C ALA A 843 4.54 26.73 1.41
N VAL A 844 5.75 26.33 1.83
CA VAL A 844 6.74 27.20 2.46
C VAL A 844 8.06 26.99 1.74
N SER A 845 8.64 28.07 1.17
CA SER A 845 9.99 28.07 0.62
C SER A 845 11.00 28.36 1.73
N ILE A 846 11.97 27.48 1.88
CA ILE A 846 13.02 27.49 2.90
C ILE A 846 14.37 27.66 2.19
N ARG A 847 14.99 28.80 2.36
CA ARG A 847 16.32 29.10 1.78
C ARG A 847 17.41 28.95 2.84
N MET A 848 18.42 28.18 2.53
CA MET A 848 19.57 27.91 3.38
C MET A 848 20.83 28.41 2.66
N HIS A 849 21.40 29.52 3.10
CA HIS A 849 22.66 30.05 2.60
C HIS A 849 23.81 29.63 3.51
N ASN A 850 24.89 29.13 2.90
CA ASN A 850 26.11 28.76 3.61
C ASN A 850 27.22 29.77 3.34
N PRO A 851 27.36 30.82 4.17
CA PRO A 851 28.39 31.84 3.96
C PRO A 851 29.81 31.37 4.33
N THR A 852 29.92 30.17 4.89
CA THR A 852 31.21 29.63 5.37
C THR A 852 32.02 28.96 4.26
N SER A 853 33.31 28.74 4.50
CA SER A 853 34.15 27.91 3.63
C SER A 853 34.05 26.41 3.90
N ARG A 854 33.04 25.97 4.65
CA ARG A 854 32.81 24.58 5.09
C ARG A 854 31.58 23.99 4.42
N VAL A 855 31.56 22.68 4.22
CA VAL A 855 30.35 21.99 3.77
C VAL A 855 29.35 21.96 4.92
N ALA A 856 28.10 22.40 4.71
CA ALA A 856 27.01 22.21 5.61
C ALA A 856 26.30 20.89 5.21
N PHE A 857 26.63 19.82 5.92
CA PHE A 857 26.29 18.45 5.51
C PHE A 857 24.99 17.98 6.13
N PHE A 858 24.15 17.31 5.34
CA PHE A 858 22.96 16.57 5.72
C PHE A 858 21.96 17.41 6.51
N GLN A 859 21.53 18.55 5.92
CA GLN A 859 20.62 19.52 6.53
C GLN A 859 19.17 19.07 6.38
N ARG A 860 18.46 18.98 7.50
CA ARG A 860 17.03 18.65 7.60
C ARG A 860 16.23 19.89 7.93
N ALA A 861 15.22 20.19 7.13
CA ALA A 861 14.21 21.20 7.39
C ALA A 861 12.94 20.56 7.97
N GLU A 862 12.33 21.21 8.94
CA GLU A 862 11.09 20.80 9.61
C GLU A 862 10.14 21.99 9.69
N LEU A 863 8.91 21.85 9.19
CA LEU A 863 7.82 22.82 9.42
C LEU A 863 7.15 22.53 10.74
N LEU A 864 7.02 23.56 11.57
CA LEU A 864 6.45 23.43 12.91
C LEU A 864 5.15 24.22 13.01
N ALA A 865 4.19 23.66 13.76
CA ALA A 865 2.89 24.27 14.00
C ALA A 865 3.00 25.50 14.92
N ALA A 866 1.96 26.32 14.95
CA ALA A 866 1.89 27.50 15.82
C ALA A 866 1.64 27.17 17.30
N SER A 867 1.43 25.89 17.63
CA SER A 867 1.20 25.42 19.00
C SER A 867 2.51 25.42 19.81
N GLY A 868 2.53 26.10 20.95
CA GLY A 868 3.69 26.15 21.84
C GLY A 868 4.67 27.29 21.54
N THR A 869 5.86 27.21 22.16
CA THR A 869 6.99 28.06 21.81
C THR A 869 7.74 27.48 20.60
N PRO A 870 8.58 28.27 19.93
CA PRO A 870 9.34 27.76 18.78
C PRO A 870 10.16 26.49 19.09
N GLU A 871 10.67 26.36 20.32
CA GLU A 871 11.48 25.23 20.76
C GLU A 871 10.65 23.98 21.07
N THR A 872 9.38 24.18 21.45
CA THR A 872 8.45 23.12 21.87
C THR A 872 7.38 22.81 20.81
N ALA A 873 7.33 23.55 19.72
CA ALA A 873 6.36 23.35 18.65
C ALA A 873 6.55 22.00 17.96
N ASP A 874 5.43 21.35 17.68
CA ASP A 874 5.41 20.06 17.03
C ASP A 874 5.65 20.16 15.52
N GLU A 875 6.38 19.22 14.97
CA GLU A 875 6.53 19.05 13.53
C GLU A 875 5.16 18.70 12.91
N ILE A 876 4.83 19.40 11.82
CA ILE A 876 3.58 19.16 11.08
C ILE A 876 3.72 17.87 10.27
N LEU A 877 2.82 16.94 10.48
CA LEU A 877 2.76 15.65 9.77
C LEU A 877 1.30 15.33 9.38
N PRO A 878 1.07 14.68 8.22
CA PRO A 878 2.04 14.38 7.16
C PRO A 878 2.54 15.64 6.46
N ILE A 879 3.72 15.57 5.85
CA ILE A 879 4.36 16.69 5.16
C ILE A 879 5.08 16.21 3.90
N GLU A 880 5.03 16.99 2.83
CA GLU A 880 5.76 16.73 1.59
C GLU A 880 6.83 17.82 1.39
N TYR A 881 8.09 17.43 1.22
CA TYR A 881 9.17 18.31 0.80
C TYR A 881 9.66 17.86 -0.58
N ASP A 882 9.96 18.83 -1.45
CA ASP A 882 10.59 18.52 -2.75
C ASP A 882 11.96 17.85 -2.58
N ASP A 883 12.70 18.22 -1.53
CA ASP A 883 13.95 17.58 -1.09
C ASP A 883 14.15 17.80 0.41
N ASN A 884 14.99 17.00 1.06
CA ASN A 884 15.43 17.21 2.44
C ASN A 884 16.71 16.41 2.71
N TYR A 885 17.32 16.57 3.89
CA TYR A 885 18.63 16.00 4.20
C TYR A 885 19.69 16.41 3.15
N ILE A 886 19.63 17.66 2.72
CA ILE A 886 20.47 18.21 1.67
C ILE A 886 21.86 18.63 2.17
N THR A 887 22.77 18.81 1.24
CA THR A 887 24.12 19.36 1.53
C THR A 887 24.28 20.72 0.86
N VAL A 888 24.66 21.73 1.64
CA VAL A 888 24.91 23.08 1.12
C VAL A 888 26.40 23.35 1.11
N PHE A 889 26.97 23.53 -0.10
CA PHE A 889 28.38 23.73 -0.28
C PHE A 889 28.82 25.17 0.04
N PRO A 890 30.16 25.43 0.22
CA PRO A 890 30.67 26.75 0.57
C PRO A 890 30.21 27.85 -0.37
N GLY A 891 29.63 28.92 0.19
CA GLY A 891 29.16 30.09 -0.55
C GLY A 891 27.89 29.92 -1.35
N GLU A 892 27.26 28.75 -1.28
CA GLU A 892 26.03 28.41 -2.02
C GLU A 892 24.75 28.62 -1.19
N THR A 893 23.66 28.73 -1.93
CA THR A 893 22.29 28.74 -1.37
C THR A 893 21.51 27.56 -1.92
N ALA A 894 20.89 26.78 -1.05
CA ALA A 894 19.92 25.77 -1.42
C ALA A 894 18.51 26.22 -1.01
N GLU A 895 17.53 25.72 -1.72
CA GLU A 895 16.11 25.96 -1.44
C GLU A 895 15.38 24.62 -1.31
N VAL A 896 14.54 24.52 -0.31
CA VAL A 896 13.67 23.37 -0.05
C VAL A 896 12.25 23.90 0.09
N ASN A 897 11.29 23.29 -0.60
CA ASN A 897 9.89 23.66 -0.51
C ASN A 897 9.12 22.56 0.25
N GLY A 898 8.54 22.95 1.39
CA GLY A 898 7.65 22.08 2.17
C GLY A 898 6.18 22.40 1.90
N ARG A 899 5.34 21.39 1.75
CA ARG A 899 3.90 21.56 1.52
C ARG A 899 3.12 20.81 2.59
N VAL A 900 2.26 21.54 3.29
CA VAL A 900 1.28 20.96 4.21
C VAL A 900 0.03 20.60 3.40
N PRO A 901 -0.52 19.38 3.52
CA PRO A 901 -1.76 19.01 2.85
C PRO A 901 -2.92 19.95 3.22
N ALA A 902 -3.87 20.12 2.30
CA ALA A 902 -5.05 20.97 2.51
C ALA A 902 -5.80 20.59 3.80
N GLY A 903 -6.13 21.59 4.62
CA GLY A 903 -6.77 21.40 5.92
C GLY A 903 -5.81 21.06 7.08
N GLY A 904 -4.53 20.90 6.81
CA GLY A 904 -3.51 20.71 7.84
C GLY A 904 -3.19 21.99 8.65
N PRO A 905 -2.36 21.87 9.71
CA PRO A 905 -1.96 23.01 10.54
C PRO A 905 -1.19 24.07 9.73
N VAL A 906 -1.37 25.33 10.10
CA VAL A 906 -0.61 26.44 9.47
C VAL A 906 0.82 26.44 10.01
N PRO A 907 1.85 26.40 9.13
CA PRO A 907 3.23 26.50 9.55
C PRO A 907 3.55 27.87 10.18
N ALA A 908 4.16 27.87 11.35
CA ALA A 908 4.56 29.09 12.03
C ALA A 908 6.08 29.27 12.08
N TRP A 909 6.80 28.17 12.11
CA TRP A 909 8.25 28.15 12.25
C TRP A 909 8.89 27.13 11.33
N VAL A 910 10.15 27.36 11.00
CA VAL A 910 11.03 26.39 10.36
C VAL A 910 12.19 26.11 11.30
N ARG A 911 12.45 24.84 11.57
CA ARG A 911 13.68 24.40 12.22
C ARG A 911 14.58 23.71 11.18
N VAL A 912 15.82 24.13 11.09
CA VAL A 912 16.85 23.45 10.28
C VAL A 912 17.90 22.88 11.21
N THR A 913 18.15 21.57 11.05
CA THR A 913 19.20 20.85 11.79
C THR A 913 20.12 20.16 10.80
N GLY A 914 21.37 19.93 11.14
CA GLY A 914 22.30 19.25 10.25
C GLY A 914 23.42 18.53 10.99
N HIS A 915 24.17 17.73 10.25
CA HIS A 915 25.23 16.90 10.83
C HIS A 915 26.33 17.73 11.52
N ASN A 916 26.74 18.83 10.91
CA ASN A 916 27.81 19.68 11.41
C ASN A 916 27.40 21.16 11.55
N SER A 917 26.13 21.48 11.62
CA SER A 917 25.59 22.82 11.88
C SER A 917 24.84 22.86 13.21
N ALA A 918 24.79 24.05 13.83
CA ALA A 918 23.90 24.28 14.97
C ALA A 918 22.45 24.36 14.45
N PRO A 919 21.45 23.95 15.26
CA PRO A 919 20.06 24.16 14.91
C PRO A 919 19.75 25.64 14.67
N VAL A 920 19.02 25.94 13.60
CA VAL A 920 18.53 27.29 13.25
C VAL A 920 17.01 27.24 13.29
N LEU A 921 16.39 28.23 13.94
CA LEU A 921 14.96 28.35 14.07
C LEU A 921 14.53 29.72 13.58
N VAL A 922 13.63 29.78 12.60
CA VAL A 922 13.15 31.03 12.00
C VAL A 922 11.62 31.01 11.86
N PRO A 923 10.95 32.17 11.95
CA PRO A 923 9.52 32.26 11.66
C PRO A 923 9.26 32.07 10.16
N VAL A 924 8.05 31.63 9.84
CA VAL A 924 7.51 31.66 8.48
C VAL A 924 6.87 33.03 8.27
N GLY A 925 7.51 33.89 7.46
CA GLY A 925 6.99 35.25 7.26
C GLY A 925 7.81 36.08 6.33
#